data_2ba3495c319f804d408309a9624a6b11
#
_entry.id   2ba3495c319f804d408309a9624a6b11
#
_cell.length_a   1.000
_cell.length_b   1.000
_cell.length_c   1.000
_cell.angle_alpha   90.00
_cell.angle_beta   90.00
_cell.angle_gamma   90.00
#
_symmetry.space_group_name_H-M   'P 1'
#
loop_
_entity.id
_entity.type
_entity.pdbx_description
1 polymer ?
#
loop_
_entity_poly.entity_id
_entity_poly.type
_entity_poly.pdbx_seq_one_letter_code
_entity_poly.pdbx_strand_id
1 'polypeptide(L)'
;MEDHMTRQIPLSELTPGTSAVIRSLLSEGTLRRRLITAGFLENTPVRCVVRSPLGEPAAYLIRDTVVALRRREAENILVEPSGQAPLSGTDSTSREREPLLVLAGNPNVGKSTVFNALTGLKQHTGNWAGKTVECAQGFCRIENRRCRVVDLPGCYSLLSSSAEENAARTFLLSHVPDAVIAVCDATRLESTLPLALQLLEMGLPVLLCVNLMDEAQRRGKSPDLSLLSERLSIPVIGTSANRRDGLGGLRQALAALLTADRTSPAPSFQIPCPADLETALSLLAPAVHRARLEKGVSLFPGERFLCLQLLEAFLPASSGTPRQAVGEKAEAASEAEYLLSDSGVRQAASSCASFLTSRGIGRDQLPEHRDAACRLAVQKLCQGLYPPPSEAGNRLSRLDRLLTGKWTAFPIMLLFLFFLFWLTIRGANVPSALLSSTFSRMEAFLSRVLLSAGCPPVAADLLVNGIFGTTGRVISVMLPPMAIFFPLFTLLEDAGILPRIAFNLDRGFQRCGACGKQAITMCMGLGCNAVGVTGSRIINEKRERLLAILTNSFVPCNGRLPALLTLSGMLFSERQMDGISLHQASAAFGQTTDRLPGASVFSACFLLALLLLGVLMTFLISRLLSATLLKGEASPLLLELPAFRKPRIVRVLLQSIWNRTLCVLGRAVCTAAPAGLILWLLSHLQTPDGSVLLVRLTALLDPFARLFGMDGTILTGFLLGFPANEIVLPIIASAYSAQGGLPLWDQSTVLCTALFFLMHWPCATTLLTIRKETGSLRWTLAAFFLPTACGLSACFLVNLLCGL
;
A
#
# COMPACT_ATOMS: atom_id res chain seq x y z
N MET A 1 -45.74 25.38 -40.98
CA MET A 1 -45.34 24.70 -39.74
C MET A 1 -44.83 23.31 -40.16
N GLU A 2 -43.58 23.20 -40.58
CA GLU A 2 -42.97 21.94 -40.95
C GLU A 2 -42.16 21.44 -39.75
N ASP A 3 -42.59 20.26 -39.35
CA ASP A 3 -41.99 19.51 -38.21
C ASP A 3 -40.58 19.04 -38.61
N HIS A 4 -39.52 19.69 -38.14
CA HIS A 4 -38.17 19.18 -38.23
C HIS A 4 -38.00 18.03 -37.21
N MET A 5 -38.39 16.82 -37.62
CA MET A 5 -38.00 15.59 -36.95
C MET A 5 -36.47 15.47 -36.99
N THR A 6 -35.81 15.89 -35.95
CA THR A 6 -34.35 15.71 -35.76
C THR A 6 -34.04 14.21 -35.68
N ARG A 7 -33.31 13.71 -36.66
CA ARG A 7 -32.96 12.27 -36.81
C ARG A 7 -31.99 11.86 -35.74
N GLN A 8 -32.44 11.06 -34.78
CA GLN A 8 -31.57 10.41 -33.80
C GLN A 8 -30.77 9.27 -34.44
N ILE A 9 -29.46 9.21 -34.24
CA ILE A 9 -28.57 8.15 -34.73
C ILE A 9 -27.85 7.47 -33.56
N PRO A 10 -27.43 6.21 -33.69
CA PRO A 10 -26.54 5.58 -32.70
C PRO A 10 -25.18 6.31 -32.64
N LEU A 11 -24.60 6.41 -31.43
CA LEU A 11 -23.31 7.06 -31.25
C LEU A 11 -22.19 6.36 -32.07
N SER A 12 -22.33 5.07 -32.38
CA SER A 12 -21.43 4.32 -33.25
C SER A 12 -21.37 4.85 -34.69
N GLU A 13 -22.38 5.59 -35.19
CA GLU A 13 -22.42 6.15 -36.53
C GLU A 13 -21.80 7.55 -36.60
N LEU A 14 -21.49 8.17 -35.47
CA LEU A 14 -20.91 9.50 -35.42
C LEU A 14 -19.49 9.48 -36.02
N THR A 15 -19.24 10.29 -37.05
CA THR A 15 -17.93 10.35 -37.73
C THR A 15 -16.88 11.10 -36.90
N PRO A 16 -15.57 10.73 -36.99
CA PRO A 16 -14.53 11.45 -36.32
C PRO A 16 -14.55 12.96 -36.63
N GLY A 17 -14.42 13.77 -35.57
CA GLY A 17 -14.49 15.24 -35.68
C GLY A 17 -15.87 15.83 -35.47
N THR A 18 -16.95 15.04 -35.55
CA THR A 18 -18.32 15.55 -35.39
C THR A 18 -18.80 15.51 -33.94
N SER A 19 -19.68 16.45 -33.58
CA SER A 19 -20.27 16.56 -32.26
C SER A 19 -21.77 16.26 -32.31
N ALA A 20 -22.30 15.69 -31.23
CA ALA A 20 -23.71 15.36 -31.07
C ALA A 20 -24.11 15.53 -29.59
N VAL A 21 -25.43 15.54 -29.35
CA VAL A 21 -25.98 15.57 -27.99
C VAL A 21 -26.64 14.22 -27.69
N ILE A 22 -26.34 13.62 -26.55
CA ILE A 22 -26.92 12.35 -26.12
C ILE A 22 -28.40 12.57 -25.79
N ARG A 23 -29.30 11.81 -26.40
CA ARG A 23 -30.72 11.89 -26.14
C ARG A 23 -31.26 10.77 -25.26
N SER A 24 -30.75 9.56 -25.44
CA SER A 24 -31.15 8.44 -24.57
C SER A 24 -30.12 7.33 -24.52
N LEU A 25 -30.14 6.56 -23.42
CA LEU A 25 -29.34 5.37 -23.19
C LEU A 25 -30.24 4.14 -23.21
N LEU A 26 -30.10 3.30 -24.23
CA LEU A 26 -30.88 2.08 -24.40
C LEU A 26 -30.39 0.90 -23.56
N SER A 27 -29.18 1.01 -23.02
CA SER A 27 -28.57 -0.04 -22.20
C SER A 27 -29.22 -0.16 -20.81
N GLU A 28 -29.28 -1.39 -20.27
CA GLU A 28 -29.80 -1.70 -18.94
C GLU A 28 -28.72 -2.33 -18.04
N GLY A 29 -28.98 -2.44 -16.75
CA GLY A 29 -28.18 -3.16 -15.79
C GLY A 29 -26.77 -2.57 -15.54
N THR A 30 -25.74 -3.41 -15.56
CA THR A 30 -24.35 -3.03 -15.26
C THR A 30 -23.73 -2.13 -16.32
N LEU A 31 -24.09 -2.29 -17.59
CA LEU A 31 -23.59 -1.45 -18.68
C LEU A 31 -24.09 -0.01 -18.55
N ARG A 32 -25.39 0.17 -18.27
CA ARG A 32 -25.98 1.50 -18.05
C ARG A 32 -25.27 2.24 -16.91
N ARG A 33 -25.02 1.56 -15.77
CA ARG A 33 -24.29 2.16 -14.64
C ARG A 33 -22.88 2.59 -15.05
N ARG A 34 -22.15 1.76 -15.80
CA ARG A 34 -20.80 2.08 -16.27
C ARG A 34 -20.79 3.26 -17.22
N LEU A 35 -21.73 3.36 -18.16
CA LEU A 35 -21.87 4.49 -19.08
C LEU A 35 -22.20 5.78 -18.33
N ILE A 36 -23.11 5.74 -17.36
CA ILE A 36 -23.44 6.88 -16.49
C ILE A 36 -22.21 7.34 -15.69
N THR A 37 -21.44 6.39 -15.12
CA THR A 37 -20.22 6.69 -14.37
C THR A 37 -19.13 7.30 -15.28
N ALA A 38 -19.07 6.88 -16.55
CA ALA A 38 -18.17 7.43 -17.56
C ALA A 38 -18.63 8.80 -18.13
N GLY A 39 -19.78 9.31 -17.65
CA GLY A 39 -20.27 10.65 -18.02
C GLY A 39 -21.30 10.68 -19.16
N PHE A 40 -21.71 9.53 -19.71
CA PHE A 40 -22.76 9.46 -20.71
C PHE A 40 -24.12 9.64 -20.05
N LEU A 41 -24.62 10.88 -20.07
CA LEU A 41 -25.91 11.26 -19.52
C LEU A 41 -26.75 11.93 -20.63
N GLU A 42 -28.07 11.85 -20.50
CA GLU A 42 -28.98 12.55 -21.40
C GLU A 42 -28.68 14.05 -21.40
N ASN A 43 -28.81 14.67 -22.57
CA ASN A 43 -28.49 16.08 -22.82
C ASN A 43 -27.00 16.47 -22.61
N THR A 44 -26.07 15.51 -22.60
CA THR A 44 -24.64 15.80 -22.54
C THR A 44 -24.06 15.84 -23.96
N PRO A 45 -23.27 16.88 -24.32
CA PRO A 45 -22.57 16.91 -25.58
C PRO A 45 -21.47 15.85 -25.65
N VAL A 46 -21.37 15.16 -26.77
CA VAL A 46 -20.38 14.14 -27.06
C VAL A 46 -19.77 14.40 -28.43
N ARG A 47 -18.44 14.20 -28.56
CA ARG A 47 -17.72 14.34 -29.82
C ARG A 47 -16.94 13.09 -30.13
N CYS A 48 -17.02 12.58 -31.34
CA CYS A 48 -16.14 11.52 -31.81
C CYS A 48 -14.77 12.08 -32.13
N VAL A 49 -13.72 11.66 -31.38
CA VAL A 49 -12.35 12.19 -31.52
C VAL A 49 -11.59 11.40 -32.58
N VAL A 50 -11.56 10.08 -32.45
CA VAL A 50 -10.82 9.19 -33.33
C VAL A 50 -11.45 7.81 -33.38
N ARG A 51 -11.31 7.14 -34.51
CA ARG A 51 -11.71 5.74 -34.66
C ARG A 51 -10.46 4.91 -34.98
N SER A 52 -10.35 3.73 -34.39
CA SER A 52 -9.22 2.83 -34.64
C SER A 52 -9.07 2.52 -36.13
N PRO A 53 -7.86 2.34 -36.69
CA PRO A 53 -7.66 1.95 -38.08
C PRO A 53 -8.38 0.66 -38.50
N LEU A 54 -8.69 -0.23 -37.53
CA LEU A 54 -9.46 -1.45 -37.73
C LEU A 54 -10.98 -1.26 -37.55
N GLY A 55 -11.45 0.00 -37.40
CA GLY A 55 -12.86 0.35 -37.22
C GLY A 55 -13.34 0.35 -35.76
N GLU A 56 -12.69 -0.37 -34.86
CA GLU A 56 -13.04 -0.48 -33.44
C GLU A 56 -11.82 -0.52 -32.53
N PRO A 57 -11.87 0.05 -31.28
CA PRO A 57 -12.91 0.90 -30.70
C PRO A 57 -12.90 2.34 -31.26
N ALA A 58 -13.95 3.12 -31.01
CA ALA A 58 -13.98 4.56 -31.27
C ALA A 58 -13.86 5.33 -29.96
N ALA A 59 -13.13 6.45 -29.98
CA ALA A 59 -12.92 7.31 -28.82
C ALA A 59 -13.82 8.54 -28.90
N TYR A 60 -14.58 8.79 -27.85
CA TYR A 60 -15.54 9.88 -27.72
C TYR A 60 -15.13 10.82 -26.59
N LEU A 61 -15.10 12.11 -26.88
CA LEU A 61 -14.89 13.15 -25.88
C LEU A 61 -16.23 13.49 -25.24
N ILE A 62 -16.33 13.34 -23.93
CA ILE A 62 -17.52 13.66 -23.15
C ILE A 62 -17.08 14.33 -21.85
N ARG A 63 -17.59 15.53 -21.54
CA ARG A 63 -17.24 16.30 -20.33
C ARG A 63 -15.72 16.34 -20.07
N ASP A 64 -14.93 16.68 -21.09
CA ASP A 64 -13.47 16.77 -21.06
C ASP A 64 -12.72 15.43 -20.80
N THR A 65 -13.41 14.29 -20.91
CA THR A 65 -12.83 12.96 -20.81
C THR A 65 -12.98 12.20 -22.11
N VAL A 66 -11.88 11.62 -22.62
CA VAL A 66 -11.93 10.76 -23.80
C VAL A 66 -12.21 9.32 -23.37
N VAL A 67 -13.34 8.77 -23.77
CA VAL A 67 -13.77 7.41 -23.45
C VAL A 67 -13.82 6.57 -24.73
N ALA A 68 -13.08 5.45 -24.74
CA ALA A 68 -13.14 4.51 -25.86
C ALA A 68 -14.30 3.51 -25.63
N LEU A 69 -15.19 3.42 -26.60
CA LEU A 69 -16.29 2.45 -26.61
C LEU A 69 -16.17 1.51 -27.80
N ARG A 70 -16.52 0.25 -27.59
CA ARG A 70 -16.73 -0.70 -28.68
C ARG A 70 -18.04 -0.38 -29.41
N ARG A 71 -18.15 -0.78 -30.64
CA ARG A 71 -19.34 -0.53 -31.46
C ARG A 71 -20.66 -0.95 -30.80
N ARG A 72 -20.70 -2.15 -30.23
CA ARG A 72 -21.86 -2.66 -29.49
C ARG A 72 -22.26 -1.82 -28.28
N GLU A 73 -21.30 -1.17 -27.59
CA GLU A 73 -21.56 -0.29 -26.45
C GLU A 73 -22.06 1.08 -26.94
N ALA A 74 -21.48 1.60 -28.03
CA ALA A 74 -21.86 2.87 -28.64
C ALA A 74 -23.20 2.81 -29.36
N GLU A 75 -23.64 1.66 -29.92
CA GLU A 75 -24.95 1.43 -30.52
C GLU A 75 -26.11 1.62 -29.53
N ASN A 76 -25.86 1.43 -28.24
CA ASN A 76 -26.88 1.61 -27.19
C ASN A 76 -27.00 3.07 -26.70
N ILE A 77 -26.36 4.02 -27.36
CA ILE A 77 -26.42 5.44 -27.01
C ILE A 77 -26.97 6.19 -28.22
N LEU A 78 -28.17 6.73 -28.11
CA LEU A 78 -28.77 7.54 -29.17
C LEU A 78 -28.36 9.00 -29.03
N VAL A 79 -27.89 9.58 -30.13
CA VAL A 79 -27.41 10.95 -30.20
C VAL A 79 -28.07 11.71 -31.35
N GLU A 80 -28.17 13.00 -31.16
CA GLU A 80 -28.65 13.94 -32.19
C GLU A 80 -27.44 14.72 -32.70
N PRO A 81 -27.05 14.59 -33.98
CA PRO A 81 -25.92 15.31 -34.55
C PRO A 81 -26.18 16.82 -34.50
N SER A 82 -25.26 17.54 -33.87
CA SER A 82 -25.20 18.99 -33.94
C SER A 82 -24.36 19.37 -35.16
N GLY A 83 -24.96 20.07 -36.11
CA GLY A 83 -24.26 20.58 -37.30
C GLY A 83 -23.00 21.35 -36.89
N GLN A 84 -21.95 21.30 -37.72
CA GLN A 84 -20.66 21.96 -37.49
C GLN A 84 -20.85 23.40 -37.00
N ALA A 85 -20.57 23.64 -35.72
CA ALA A 85 -20.36 24.97 -35.19
C ALA A 85 -18.84 25.23 -35.20
N PRO A 86 -18.33 26.34 -35.80
CA PRO A 86 -16.93 26.70 -35.75
C PRO A 86 -16.52 27.00 -34.31
N LEU A 87 -15.31 26.57 -33.93
CA LEU A 87 -14.66 26.97 -32.68
C LEU A 87 -14.25 28.45 -32.77
N SER A 88 -15.21 29.34 -32.64
CA SER A 88 -15.03 30.77 -32.35
C SER A 88 -16.37 31.32 -31.94
N GLY A 89 -16.65 31.27 -30.67
CA GLY A 89 -17.86 31.82 -30.08
C GLY A 89 -17.60 32.02 -28.57
N THR A 90 -17.08 33.16 -28.20
CA THR A 90 -17.32 33.78 -26.93
C THR A 90 -18.79 33.84 -26.66
N ASP A 91 -19.38 32.79 -26.11
CA ASP A 91 -20.67 32.90 -25.44
C ASP A 91 -20.42 33.29 -23.98
N SER A 92 -20.45 34.58 -23.77
CA SER A 92 -20.62 35.29 -22.51
C SER A 92 -22.03 35.02 -21.95
N THR A 93 -22.25 33.82 -21.44
CA THR A 93 -23.23 33.59 -20.35
C THR A 93 -22.44 32.87 -19.25
N SER A 94 -22.11 33.61 -18.22
CA SER A 94 -21.31 33.27 -17.05
C SER A 94 -21.87 32.08 -16.26
N ARG A 95 -21.59 30.87 -16.70
CA ARG A 95 -21.38 29.77 -15.76
C ARG A 95 -19.96 29.92 -15.25
N GLU A 96 -19.79 30.52 -14.10
CA GLU A 96 -18.49 30.64 -13.40
C GLU A 96 -17.82 29.27 -13.40
N ARG A 97 -16.71 29.15 -14.11
CA ARG A 97 -15.85 27.95 -14.14
C ARG A 97 -15.47 27.63 -12.69
N GLU A 98 -15.80 26.43 -12.21
CA GLU A 98 -15.43 26.01 -10.85
C GLU A 98 -13.90 26.07 -10.71
N PRO A 99 -13.36 26.89 -9.79
CA PRO A 99 -11.91 27.00 -9.61
C PRO A 99 -11.28 25.68 -9.23
N LEU A 100 -10.13 25.38 -9.83
CA LEU A 100 -9.34 24.19 -9.56
C LEU A 100 -8.26 24.48 -8.51
N LEU A 101 -8.40 23.90 -7.33
CA LEU A 101 -7.40 23.93 -6.25
C LEU A 101 -6.64 22.64 -6.21
N VAL A 102 -5.32 22.73 -6.12
CA VAL A 102 -4.45 21.56 -6.07
C VAL A 102 -3.67 21.55 -4.76
N LEU A 103 -3.69 20.42 -4.03
CA LEU A 103 -2.80 20.20 -2.90
C LEU A 103 -1.56 19.44 -3.37
N ALA A 104 -0.39 20.00 -3.08
CA ALA A 104 0.92 19.39 -3.31
C ALA A 104 1.71 19.38 -1.99
N GLY A 105 2.58 18.41 -1.79
CA GLY A 105 3.40 18.32 -0.58
C GLY A 105 4.05 16.96 -0.44
N ASN A 106 5.08 16.89 0.38
CA ASN A 106 5.81 15.66 0.65
C ASN A 106 4.91 14.61 1.31
N PRO A 107 5.28 13.32 1.26
CA PRO A 107 4.62 12.31 2.08
C PRO A 107 4.67 12.67 3.58
N ASN A 108 3.60 12.34 4.30
CA ASN A 108 3.48 12.52 5.77
C ASN A 108 3.45 13.96 6.33
N VAL A 109 3.40 15.00 5.50
CA VAL A 109 3.21 16.40 5.96
C VAL A 109 1.78 16.70 6.41
N GLY A 110 0.88 15.74 6.32
CA GLY A 110 -0.54 15.91 6.67
C GLY A 110 -1.42 16.45 5.54
N LYS A 111 -0.98 16.30 4.28
CA LYS A 111 -1.68 16.76 3.08
C LYS A 111 -3.12 16.25 3.02
N SER A 112 -3.34 14.93 3.13
CA SER A 112 -4.69 14.33 3.14
C SER A 112 -5.53 14.76 4.35
N THR A 113 -4.90 15.17 5.47
CA THR A 113 -5.62 15.74 6.62
C THR A 113 -6.13 17.13 6.30
N VAL A 114 -5.32 17.96 5.63
CA VAL A 114 -5.73 19.29 5.13
C VAL A 114 -6.83 19.14 4.08
N PHE A 115 -6.69 18.21 3.14
CA PHE A 115 -7.71 17.89 2.15
C PHE A 115 -9.07 17.53 2.80
N ASN A 116 -9.06 16.59 3.75
CA ASN A 116 -10.27 16.18 4.47
C ASN A 116 -10.89 17.33 5.30
N ALA A 117 -10.05 18.21 5.85
CA ALA A 117 -10.51 19.35 6.61
C ALA A 117 -11.16 20.44 5.72
N LEU A 118 -10.70 20.60 4.48
CA LEU A 118 -11.28 21.52 3.49
C LEU A 118 -12.56 20.96 2.87
N THR A 119 -12.58 19.67 2.51
CA THR A 119 -13.67 19.02 1.76
C THR A 119 -14.76 18.38 2.63
N GLY A 120 -14.56 18.30 3.96
CA GLY A 120 -15.55 17.74 4.88
C GLY A 120 -15.67 16.21 4.83
N LEU A 121 -14.57 15.48 4.61
CA LEU A 121 -14.50 13.99 4.61
C LEU A 121 -15.21 13.29 3.44
N LYS A 122 -15.56 13.98 2.38
CA LYS A 122 -16.12 13.38 1.17
C LYS A 122 -15.00 13.13 0.16
N GLN A 123 -14.23 12.06 0.36
CA GLN A 123 -13.30 11.57 -0.65
C GLN A 123 -14.05 10.77 -1.72
N HIS A 124 -13.95 11.18 -2.96
CA HIS A 124 -14.17 10.31 -4.10
C HIS A 124 -12.79 9.99 -4.69
N THR A 125 -12.31 8.76 -4.50
CA THR A 125 -11.14 8.26 -5.21
C THR A 125 -11.51 8.07 -6.66
N GLY A 126 -10.99 8.92 -7.53
CA GLY A 126 -11.13 8.79 -8.97
C GLY A 126 -9.82 8.25 -9.56
N ASN A 127 -9.88 7.11 -10.24
CA ASN A 127 -8.78 6.65 -11.09
C ASN A 127 -8.73 7.52 -12.34
N TRP A 128 -7.59 8.13 -12.61
CA TRP A 128 -7.33 8.79 -13.89
C TRP A 128 -7.18 7.72 -14.97
N ALA A 129 -7.93 7.88 -16.05
CA ALA A 129 -7.85 6.99 -17.21
C ALA A 129 -6.41 6.94 -17.73
N GLY A 130 -5.77 5.76 -17.65
CA GLY A 130 -4.45 5.50 -18.21
C GLY A 130 -3.26 5.49 -17.25
N LYS A 131 -3.41 5.78 -15.93
CA LYS A 131 -2.28 5.74 -14.96
C LYS A 131 -2.59 5.04 -13.65
N THR A 132 -1.59 4.36 -13.12
CA THR A 132 -1.61 3.50 -11.91
C THR A 132 -1.67 4.29 -10.58
N VAL A 133 -1.76 5.62 -10.61
CA VAL A 133 -1.68 6.47 -9.42
C VAL A 133 -3.05 7.10 -9.12
N GLU A 134 -3.59 6.81 -7.95
CA GLU A 134 -4.88 7.32 -7.48
C GLU A 134 -4.72 8.75 -6.93
N CYS A 135 -5.46 9.72 -7.48
CA CYS A 135 -5.59 11.07 -6.93
C CYS A 135 -6.97 11.22 -6.25
N ALA A 136 -7.00 11.72 -5.03
CA ALA A 136 -8.26 12.01 -4.36
C ALA A 136 -8.82 13.34 -4.86
N GLN A 137 -10.12 13.37 -5.18
CA GLN A 137 -10.82 14.56 -5.59
C GLN A 137 -11.98 14.85 -4.63
N GLY A 138 -12.26 16.14 -4.42
CA GLY A 138 -13.34 16.60 -3.56
C GLY A 138 -13.78 18.01 -3.93
N PHE A 139 -14.80 18.50 -3.26
CA PHE A 139 -15.30 19.86 -3.41
C PHE A 139 -15.26 20.58 -2.08
N CYS A 140 -14.87 21.85 -2.11
CA CYS A 140 -15.00 22.74 -0.97
C CYS A 140 -15.70 24.03 -1.38
N ARG A 141 -16.23 24.76 -0.40
CA ARG A 141 -16.82 26.07 -0.61
C ARG A 141 -15.89 27.13 0.00
N ILE A 142 -15.40 28.03 -0.83
CA ILE A 142 -14.59 29.18 -0.41
C ILE A 142 -15.43 30.41 -0.68
N GLU A 143 -15.83 31.10 0.39
CA GLU A 143 -16.86 32.15 0.35
C GLU A 143 -18.13 31.61 -0.37
N ASN A 144 -18.52 32.21 -1.48
CA ASN A 144 -19.69 31.79 -2.27
C ASN A 144 -19.36 30.92 -3.48
N ARG A 145 -18.07 30.64 -3.75
CA ARG A 145 -17.63 29.86 -4.93
C ARG A 145 -17.42 28.40 -4.57
N ARG A 146 -17.98 27.51 -5.36
CA ARG A 146 -17.70 26.06 -5.30
C ARG A 146 -16.38 25.80 -6.00
N CYS A 147 -15.40 25.24 -5.29
CA CYS A 147 -14.08 24.93 -5.80
C CYS A 147 -13.86 23.41 -5.84
N ARG A 148 -13.25 22.93 -6.92
CA ARG A 148 -12.79 21.55 -7.05
C ARG A 148 -11.40 21.44 -6.44
N VAL A 149 -11.21 20.49 -5.53
CA VAL A 149 -9.95 20.24 -4.85
C VAL A 149 -9.39 18.91 -5.28
N VAL A 150 -8.12 18.88 -5.69
CA VAL A 150 -7.40 17.66 -6.08
C VAL A 150 -6.19 17.47 -5.16
N ASP A 151 -6.08 16.27 -4.55
CA ASP A 151 -4.94 15.88 -3.72
C ASP A 151 -3.95 15.11 -4.59
N LEU A 152 -2.80 15.72 -4.94
CA LEU A 152 -1.75 15.06 -5.69
C LEU A 152 -1.05 13.98 -4.85
N PRO A 153 -0.44 12.95 -5.47
CA PRO A 153 0.42 12.03 -4.77
C PRO A 153 1.53 12.76 -4.01
N GLY A 154 1.95 12.21 -2.87
CA GLY A 154 3.07 12.78 -2.13
C GLY A 154 4.37 12.67 -2.92
N CYS A 155 5.02 13.79 -3.19
CA CYS A 155 6.27 13.86 -3.94
C CYS A 155 7.29 14.74 -3.20
N TYR A 156 8.57 14.40 -3.36
CA TYR A 156 9.67 15.17 -2.79
C TYR A 156 10.19 16.24 -3.73
N SER A 157 10.06 15.99 -5.04
CA SER A 157 10.55 16.86 -6.10
C SER A 157 9.68 16.66 -7.36
N LEU A 158 9.61 17.67 -8.22
CA LEU A 158 9.01 17.55 -9.55
C LEU A 158 10.04 17.16 -10.63
N LEU A 159 11.30 16.95 -10.25
CA LEU A 159 12.43 16.72 -11.13
C LEU A 159 12.85 15.26 -11.22
N SER A 160 12.45 14.42 -10.27
CA SER A 160 12.86 13.05 -10.20
C SER A 160 12.02 12.13 -11.10
N SER A 161 12.44 10.88 -11.23
CA SER A 161 11.88 9.92 -12.17
C SER A 161 10.88 8.92 -11.57
N SER A 162 10.38 9.15 -10.35
CA SER A 162 9.38 8.27 -9.76
C SER A 162 8.04 8.39 -10.48
N ALA A 163 7.26 7.31 -10.50
CA ALA A 163 5.94 7.30 -11.16
C ALA A 163 4.98 8.33 -10.54
N GLU A 164 5.08 8.55 -9.22
CA GLU A 164 4.26 9.50 -8.46
C GLU A 164 4.62 10.95 -8.80
N GLU A 165 5.90 11.25 -8.88
CA GLU A 165 6.41 12.60 -9.23
C GLU A 165 6.12 12.95 -10.68
N ASN A 166 6.28 11.99 -11.60
CA ASN A 166 5.88 12.17 -13.00
C ASN A 166 4.37 12.40 -13.15
N ALA A 167 3.54 11.69 -12.36
CA ALA A 167 2.10 11.90 -12.37
C ALA A 167 1.71 13.29 -11.87
N ALA A 168 2.34 13.77 -10.78
CA ALA A 168 2.11 15.10 -10.23
C ALA A 168 2.55 16.19 -11.22
N ARG A 169 3.74 16.08 -11.83
CA ARG A 169 4.25 17.00 -12.84
C ARG A 169 3.34 17.06 -14.07
N THR A 170 2.96 15.91 -14.62
CA THR A 170 2.08 15.85 -15.78
C THR A 170 0.72 16.48 -15.49
N PHE A 171 0.17 16.24 -14.29
CA PHE A 171 -1.08 16.86 -13.88
C PHE A 171 -1.00 18.38 -13.86
N LEU A 172 0.05 18.95 -13.24
CA LEU A 172 0.23 20.39 -13.12
C LEU A 172 0.46 21.06 -14.48
N LEU A 173 1.11 20.39 -15.43
CA LEU A 173 1.34 20.90 -16.78
C LEU A 173 0.11 20.81 -17.67
N SER A 174 -0.71 19.76 -17.52
CA SER A 174 -1.93 19.57 -18.33
C SER A 174 -3.15 20.33 -17.79
N HIS A 175 -3.19 20.64 -16.49
CA HIS A 175 -4.30 21.31 -15.84
C HIS A 175 -3.76 22.51 -15.05
N VAL A 176 -3.74 23.68 -15.67
CA VAL A 176 -3.31 24.91 -14.99
C VAL A 176 -4.22 25.20 -13.80
N PRO A 177 -3.78 24.95 -12.55
CA PRO A 177 -4.62 25.18 -11.37
C PRO A 177 -4.84 26.67 -11.11
N ASP A 178 -6.00 27.00 -10.53
CA ASP A 178 -6.33 28.37 -10.12
C ASP A 178 -5.59 28.77 -8.85
N ALA A 179 -5.26 27.81 -7.98
CA ALA A 179 -4.33 27.97 -6.86
C ALA A 179 -3.73 26.60 -6.46
N VAL A 180 -2.48 26.63 -5.99
CA VAL A 180 -1.77 25.48 -5.45
C VAL A 180 -1.53 25.68 -3.96
N ILE A 181 -1.99 24.76 -3.14
CA ILE A 181 -1.73 24.71 -1.71
C ILE A 181 -0.52 23.82 -1.49
N ALA A 182 0.66 24.42 -1.31
CA ALA A 182 1.89 23.69 -0.99
C ALA A 182 1.91 23.39 0.51
N VAL A 183 1.74 22.11 0.89
CA VAL A 183 1.69 21.70 2.30
C VAL A 183 3.08 21.30 2.78
N CYS A 184 3.59 22.03 3.79
CA CYS A 184 4.89 21.82 4.42
C CYS A 184 4.75 21.42 5.89
N ASP A 185 5.76 20.74 6.44
CA ASP A 185 5.84 20.36 7.85
C ASP A 185 6.57 21.45 8.64
N ALA A 186 5.90 22.08 9.61
CA ALA A 186 6.46 23.12 10.49
C ALA A 186 7.72 22.66 11.25
N THR A 187 7.83 21.36 11.53
CA THR A 187 8.98 20.80 12.26
C THR A 187 10.20 20.53 11.38
N ARG A 188 10.03 20.55 10.03
CA ARG A 188 11.04 20.16 9.03
C ARG A 188 10.90 20.99 7.75
N LEU A 189 10.83 22.30 7.84
CA LEU A 189 10.69 23.15 6.66
C LEU A 189 11.82 22.95 5.65
N GLU A 190 13.07 22.76 6.10
CA GLU A 190 14.22 22.55 5.23
C GLU A 190 14.05 21.36 4.26
N SER A 191 13.34 20.32 4.68
CA SER A 191 13.10 19.15 3.85
C SER A 191 11.83 19.22 3.01
N THR A 192 10.89 20.10 3.34
CA THR A 192 9.55 20.16 2.71
C THR A 192 9.33 21.39 1.82
N LEU A 193 10.12 22.44 2.01
CA LEU A 193 10.11 23.65 1.16
C LEU A 193 10.61 23.44 -0.28
N PRO A 194 11.56 22.52 -0.60
CA PRO A 194 12.05 22.36 -1.96
C PRO A 194 10.96 22.23 -3.01
N LEU A 195 9.93 21.43 -2.74
CA LEU A 195 8.79 21.24 -3.64
C LEU A 195 8.01 22.56 -3.84
N ALA A 196 7.81 23.33 -2.78
CA ALA A 196 7.12 24.62 -2.88
C ALA A 196 7.89 25.62 -3.75
N LEU A 197 9.23 25.64 -3.65
CA LEU A 197 10.07 26.48 -4.51
C LEU A 197 9.99 26.06 -5.98
N GLN A 198 9.94 24.77 -6.28
CA GLN A 198 9.78 24.28 -7.65
C GLN A 198 8.39 24.63 -8.22
N LEU A 199 7.34 24.61 -7.41
CA LEU A 199 6.02 25.07 -7.84
C LEU A 199 5.99 26.57 -8.15
N LEU A 200 6.70 27.39 -7.36
CA LEU A 200 6.87 28.81 -7.62
C LEU A 200 7.68 29.08 -8.90
N GLU A 201 8.75 28.33 -9.12
CA GLU A 201 9.58 28.43 -10.34
C GLU A 201 8.78 28.07 -11.61
N MET A 202 7.77 27.16 -11.48
CA MET A 202 6.82 26.88 -12.56
C MET A 202 5.89 28.07 -12.88
N GLY A 203 5.83 29.09 -12.04
CA GLY A 203 4.93 30.25 -12.20
C GLY A 203 3.50 29.98 -11.76
N LEU A 204 3.27 29.00 -10.88
CA LEU A 204 1.96 28.68 -10.33
C LEU A 204 1.57 29.64 -9.20
N PRO A 205 0.28 29.96 -9.03
CA PRO A 205 -0.21 30.71 -7.88
C PRO A 205 -0.18 29.83 -6.62
N VAL A 206 0.88 29.96 -5.82
CA VAL A 206 1.15 29.11 -4.66
C VAL A 206 0.76 29.81 -3.36
N LEU A 207 0.05 29.08 -2.49
CA LEU A 207 -0.16 29.40 -1.09
C LEU A 207 0.56 28.36 -0.24
N LEU A 208 1.44 28.80 0.65
CA LEU A 208 2.18 27.91 1.52
C LEU A 208 1.37 27.61 2.80
N CYS A 209 1.01 26.34 2.98
CA CYS A 209 0.33 25.82 4.16
C CYS A 209 1.34 25.09 5.06
N VAL A 210 1.80 25.76 6.12
CA VAL A 210 2.73 25.18 7.11
C VAL A 210 1.92 24.43 8.15
N ASN A 211 1.82 23.11 7.99
CA ASN A 211 1.00 22.24 8.84
C ASN A 211 1.80 21.70 10.04
N LEU A 212 1.13 21.05 10.99
CA LEU A 212 1.72 20.48 12.21
C LEU A 212 2.30 21.55 13.16
N MET A 213 1.73 22.77 13.17
CA MET A 213 2.15 23.84 14.06
C MET A 213 2.04 23.48 15.55
N ASP A 214 1.03 22.65 15.91
CA ASP A 214 0.89 22.14 17.28
C ASP A 214 2.05 21.22 17.70
N GLU A 215 2.63 20.51 16.76
CA GLU A 215 3.81 19.66 17.00
C GLU A 215 5.09 20.50 17.09
N ALA A 216 5.21 21.50 16.23
CA ALA A 216 6.32 22.47 16.26
C ALA A 216 6.36 23.25 17.58
N GLN A 217 5.21 23.72 18.06
CA GLN A 217 5.09 24.40 19.37
C GLN A 217 5.51 23.49 20.54
N ARG A 218 5.03 22.23 20.56
CA ARG A 218 5.43 21.26 21.60
C ARG A 218 6.92 20.97 21.63
N ARG A 219 7.59 21.07 20.48
CA ARG A 219 9.04 20.88 20.36
C ARG A 219 9.84 22.15 20.63
N GLY A 220 9.18 23.27 20.85
CA GLY A 220 9.85 24.57 20.97
C GLY A 220 10.53 25.02 19.67
N LYS A 221 10.05 24.56 18.52
CA LYS A 221 10.58 24.86 17.17
C LYS A 221 9.47 25.42 16.28
N SER A 222 8.75 26.42 16.76
CA SER A 222 7.78 27.15 15.93
C SER A 222 8.52 28.07 14.97
N PRO A 223 8.35 27.91 13.64
CA PRO A 223 8.95 28.84 12.69
C PRO A 223 8.23 30.19 12.67
N ASP A 224 8.97 31.26 12.39
CA ASP A 224 8.41 32.57 12.13
C ASP A 224 7.81 32.60 10.71
N LEU A 225 6.47 32.54 10.64
CA LEU A 225 5.73 32.51 9.39
C LEU A 225 5.71 33.86 8.68
N SER A 226 5.82 34.95 9.43
CA SER A 226 5.82 36.31 8.91
C SER A 226 7.09 36.56 8.11
N LEU A 227 8.23 36.20 8.69
CA LEU A 227 9.54 36.27 8.04
C LEU A 227 9.63 35.37 6.81
N LEU A 228 9.00 34.17 6.87
CA LEU A 228 8.96 33.27 5.73
C LEU A 228 8.09 33.82 4.59
N SER A 229 6.95 34.46 4.93
CA SER A 229 6.06 35.11 3.95
C SER A 229 6.74 36.27 3.26
N GLU A 230 7.48 37.10 4.01
CA GLU A 230 8.25 38.22 3.48
C GLU A 230 9.35 37.75 2.53
N ARG A 231 10.14 36.73 2.91
CA ARG A 231 11.22 36.19 2.09
C ARG A 231 10.76 35.51 0.79
N LEU A 232 9.61 34.85 0.82
CA LEU A 232 9.03 34.16 -0.34
C LEU A 232 8.10 35.07 -1.17
N SER A 233 7.65 36.21 -0.61
CA SER A 233 6.65 37.12 -1.21
C SER A 233 5.34 36.40 -1.58
N ILE A 234 4.94 35.40 -0.79
CA ILE A 234 3.68 34.63 -0.96
C ILE A 234 2.94 34.50 0.38
N PRO A 235 1.63 34.29 0.38
CA PRO A 235 0.89 34.04 1.61
C PRO A 235 1.34 32.73 2.26
N VAL A 236 1.69 32.79 3.55
CA VAL A 236 2.11 31.65 4.38
C VAL A 236 1.16 31.52 5.55
N ILE A 237 0.46 30.38 5.65
CA ILE A 237 -0.53 30.12 6.70
C ILE A 237 -0.13 28.93 7.55
N GLY A 238 -0.04 29.12 8.87
CA GLY A 238 0.18 28.02 9.81
C GLY A 238 -1.13 27.29 10.13
N THR A 239 -1.08 25.96 10.08
CA THR A 239 -2.24 25.13 10.36
C THR A 239 -1.90 23.96 11.30
N SER A 240 -2.90 23.53 12.06
CA SER A 240 -2.92 22.25 12.77
C SER A 240 -4.16 21.49 12.32
N ALA A 241 -4.13 20.94 11.11
CA ALA A 241 -5.29 20.37 10.42
C ALA A 241 -6.04 19.31 11.26
N ASN A 242 -5.32 18.54 12.08
CA ASN A 242 -5.91 17.58 13.03
C ASN A 242 -6.79 18.22 14.10
N ARG A 243 -6.52 19.47 14.48
CA ARG A 243 -7.27 20.26 15.47
C ARG A 243 -8.24 21.21 14.81
N ARG A 244 -8.23 21.29 13.48
CA ARG A 244 -8.95 22.29 12.67
C ARG A 244 -8.55 23.72 12.97
N ASP A 245 -7.35 23.95 13.50
CA ASP A 245 -6.80 25.25 13.79
C ASP A 245 -6.09 25.82 12.55
N GLY A 246 -6.19 27.14 12.30
CA GLY A 246 -5.63 27.84 11.15
C GLY A 246 -6.41 27.66 9.83
N LEU A 247 -7.45 26.81 9.77
CA LEU A 247 -8.21 26.56 8.53
C LEU A 247 -9.02 27.78 8.07
N GLY A 248 -9.45 28.64 8.99
CA GLY A 248 -10.14 29.90 8.67
C GLY A 248 -9.22 30.83 7.87
N GLY A 249 -8.01 31.04 8.36
CA GLY A 249 -6.99 31.82 7.68
C GLY A 249 -6.60 31.24 6.32
N LEU A 250 -6.51 29.91 6.22
CA LEU A 250 -6.24 29.22 4.96
C LEU A 250 -7.33 29.50 3.92
N ARG A 251 -8.61 29.44 4.31
CA ARG A 251 -9.73 29.75 3.41
C ARG A 251 -9.75 31.21 2.98
N GLN A 252 -9.48 32.13 3.89
CA GLN A 252 -9.41 33.54 3.59
C GLN A 252 -8.26 33.88 2.63
N ALA A 253 -7.07 33.31 2.83
CA ALA A 253 -5.95 33.48 1.93
C ALA A 253 -6.21 32.87 0.54
N LEU A 254 -6.90 31.72 0.47
CA LEU A 254 -7.34 31.15 -0.81
C LEU A 254 -8.36 32.03 -1.52
N ALA A 255 -9.30 32.65 -0.80
CA ALA A 255 -10.26 33.58 -1.37
C ALA A 255 -9.56 34.78 -2.01
N ALA A 256 -8.61 35.37 -1.28
CA ALA A 256 -7.80 36.46 -1.80
C ALA A 256 -7.00 36.08 -3.04
N LEU A 257 -6.41 34.87 -3.07
CA LEU A 257 -5.65 34.37 -4.21
C LEU A 257 -6.53 34.15 -5.45
N LEU A 258 -7.76 33.64 -5.26
CA LEU A 258 -8.72 33.41 -6.34
C LEU A 258 -9.36 34.70 -6.89
N THR A 259 -9.34 35.79 -6.12
CA THR A 259 -9.86 37.10 -6.54
C THR A 259 -8.78 38.02 -7.13
N ALA A 260 -7.49 37.66 -6.93
CA ALA A 260 -6.39 38.42 -7.48
C ALA A 260 -6.39 38.41 -9.01
N ASP A 261 -6.12 39.57 -9.62
CA ASP A 261 -6.11 39.74 -11.07
C ASP A 261 -4.98 38.92 -11.70
N ARG A 262 -5.33 38.01 -12.59
CA ARG A 262 -4.38 37.09 -13.27
C ARG A 262 -3.51 37.77 -14.34
N THR A 263 -3.75 39.05 -14.60
CA THR A 263 -2.95 39.83 -15.55
C THR A 263 -1.56 40.20 -15.01
N SER A 264 -1.36 40.12 -13.69
CA SER A 264 -0.04 40.30 -13.09
C SER A 264 0.68 38.93 -13.00
N PRO A 265 1.92 38.82 -13.50
CA PRO A 265 2.67 37.57 -13.38
C PRO A 265 2.77 37.19 -11.91
N ALA A 266 2.45 35.90 -11.62
CA ALA A 266 2.63 35.35 -10.27
C ALA A 266 4.08 35.58 -9.81
N PRO A 267 4.32 35.91 -8.52
CA PRO A 267 5.68 36.12 -8.02
C PRO A 267 6.54 34.87 -8.32
N SER A 268 7.47 34.99 -9.26
CA SER A 268 8.36 33.91 -9.63
C SER A 268 9.57 33.92 -8.73
N PHE A 269 9.60 33.03 -7.73
CA PHE A 269 10.81 32.79 -6.97
C PHE A 269 11.79 32.03 -7.87
N GLN A 270 12.99 32.60 -8.11
CA GLN A 270 14.04 31.96 -8.90
C GLN A 270 14.99 31.22 -7.98
N ILE A 271 15.14 29.92 -8.22
CA ILE A 271 16.12 29.12 -7.50
C ILE A 271 17.51 29.44 -8.09
N PRO A 272 18.44 30.04 -7.31
CA PRO A 272 19.77 30.41 -7.84
C PRO A 272 20.56 29.13 -8.14
N CYS A 273 20.88 28.93 -9.40
CA CYS A 273 21.65 27.79 -9.90
C CYS A 273 23.16 28.07 -9.91
N PRO A 274 24.03 27.06 -10.10
CA PRO A 274 25.45 27.26 -10.34
C PRO A 274 25.71 28.23 -11.52
N ALA A 275 26.80 28.99 -11.45
CA ALA A 275 27.11 30.05 -12.42
C ALA A 275 27.07 29.59 -13.91
N ASP A 276 27.56 28.38 -14.19
CA ASP A 276 27.53 27.84 -15.55
C ASP A 276 26.12 27.60 -16.05
N LEU A 277 25.23 27.09 -15.17
CA LEU A 277 23.84 26.85 -15.52
C LEU A 277 23.05 28.17 -15.62
N GLU A 278 23.32 29.16 -14.78
CA GLU A 278 22.73 30.49 -14.89
C GLU A 278 23.13 31.17 -16.20
N THR A 279 24.39 31.04 -16.61
CA THR A 279 24.86 31.56 -17.89
C THR A 279 24.09 30.90 -19.04
N ALA A 280 23.94 29.59 -19.04
CA ALA A 280 23.18 28.89 -20.07
C ALA A 280 21.69 29.32 -20.09
N LEU A 281 21.07 29.50 -18.92
CA LEU A 281 19.68 29.94 -18.81
C LEU A 281 19.51 31.38 -19.32
N SER A 282 20.43 32.30 -18.98
CA SER A 282 20.39 33.69 -19.43
C SER A 282 20.59 33.83 -20.97
N LEU A 283 21.32 32.92 -21.59
CA LEU A 283 21.49 32.86 -23.04
C LEU A 283 20.27 32.29 -23.75
N LEU A 284 19.61 31.33 -23.17
CA LEU A 284 18.44 30.67 -23.75
C LEU A 284 17.12 31.46 -23.54
N ALA A 285 16.95 32.14 -22.41
CA ALA A 285 15.74 32.86 -22.06
C ALA A 285 15.25 33.85 -23.10
N PRO A 286 16.10 34.72 -23.72
CA PRO A 286 15.65 35.68 -24.74
C PRO A 286 15.10 35.04 -26.00
N ALA A 287 15.64 33.86 -26.40
CA ALA A 287 15.14 33.11 -27.54
C ALA A 287 13.77 32.49 -27.26
N VAL A 288 13.60 31.91 -26.05
CA VAL A 288 12.32 31.34 -25.61
C VAL A 288 11.26 32.43 -25.46
N HIS A 289 11.62 33.60 -24.89
CA HIS A 289 10.72 34.73 -24.74
C HIS A 289 10.19 35.24 -26.07
N ARG A 290 11.10 35.46 -27.07
CA ARG A 290 10.73 35.88 -28.39
C ARG A 290 9.82 34.89 -29.12
N ALA A 291 10.17 33.61 -29.07
CA ALA A 291 9.36 32.56 -29.69
C ALA A 291 7.97 32.45 -29.08
N ARG A 292 7.83 32.70 -27.76
CA ARG A 292 6.52 32.73 -27.08
C ARG A 292 5.67 33.90 -27.56
N LEU A 293 6.25 35.09 -27.67
CA LEU A 293 5.53 36.26 -28.12
C LEU A 293 5.08 36.11 -29.58
N GLU A 294 5.95 35.57 -30.45
CA GLU A 294 5.63 35.37 -31.88
C GLU A 294 4.56 34.30 -32.11
N LYS A 295 4.55 33.26 -31.27
CA LYS A 295 3.61 32.14 -31.42
C LYS A 295 2.34 32.28 -30.54
N GLY A 296 2.22 33.38 -29.76
CA GLY A 296 1.04 33.61 -28.89
C GLY A 296 0.85 32.53 -27.82
N VAL A 297 1.93 31.90 -27.36
CA VAL A 297 1.89 30.82 -26.35
C VAL A 297 1.65 31.43 -24.97
N SER A 298 0.88 30.71 -24.14
CA SER A 298 0.54 31.14 -22.78
C SER A 298 1.76 31.44 -21.90
N LEU A 299 1.61 32.28 -20.88
CA LEU A 299 2.69 32.62 -19.93
C LEU A 299 3.04 31.46 -18.97
N PHE A 300 2.25 30.43 -18.95
CA PHE A 300 2.48 29.21 -18.16
C PHE A 300 2.97 28.08 -19.09
N PRO A 301 3.94 27.23 -18.65
CA PRO A 301 4.76 27.34 -17.44
C PRO A 301 5.79 28.47 -17.53
N GLY A 302 6.37 28.90 -16.38
CA GLY A 302 7.36 29.96 -16.32
C GLY A 302 8.54 29.79 -17.28
N GLU A 303 9.09 30.87 -17.86
CA GLU A 303 10.15 30.81 -18.88
C GLU A 303 11.38 30.06 -18.41
N ARG A 304 11.80 30.27 -17.16
CA ARG A 304 12.95 29.59 -16.58
C ARG A 304 12.76 28.08 -16.49
N PHE A 305 11.58 27.65 -16.11
CA PHE A 305 11.22 26.22 -16.07
C PHE A 305 11.25 25.59 -17.46
N LEU A 306 10.74 26.28 -18.48
CA LEU A 306 10.82 25.83 -19.87
C LEU A 306 12.28 25.76 -20.38
N CYS A 307 13.09 26.78 -20.10
CA CYS A 307 14.50 26.73 -20.46
C CYS A 307 15.22 25.51 -19.89
N LEU A 308 14.91 25.15 -18.63
CA LEU A 308 15.48 23.97 -17.98
C LEU A 308 15.01 22.67 -18.63
N GLN A 309 13.73 22.57 -19.02
CA GLN A 309 13.22 21.41 -19.76
C GLN A 309 13.88 21.27 -21.15
N LEU A 310 14.05 22.38 -21.85
CA LEU A 310 14.72 22.40 -23.15
C LEU A 310 16.17 21.95 -23.02
N LEU A 311 16.92 22.46 -22.03
CA LEU A 311 18.30 22.03 -21.78
C LEU A 311 18.39 20.54 -21.45
N GLU A 312 17.46 20.01 -20.63
CA GLU A 312 17.40 18.57 -20.32
C GLU A 312 17.18 17.72 -21.58
N ALA A 313 16.39 18.20 -22.54
CA ALA A 313 16.14 17.50 -23.79
C ALA A 313 17.38 17.45 -24.72
N PHE A 314 18.21 18.50 -24.73
CA PHE A 314 19.40 18.63 -25.61
C PHE A 314 20.68 18.07 -25.01
N LEU A 315 20.79 17.93 -23.70
CA LEU A 315 21.99 17.40 -23.07
C LEU A 315 22.17 15.91 -23.35
N PRO A 316 23.40 15.46 -23.70
CA PRO A 316 23.69 14.05 -23.92
C PRO A 316 23.58 13.24 -22.62
N ALA A 317 23.08 12.01 -22.70
CA ALA A 317 23.11 11.05 -21.58
C ALA A 317 24.55 10.52 -21.43
N SER A 318 25.03 10.49 -20.18
CA SER A 318 26.40 10.03 -19.86
C SER A 318 26.56 8.50 -19.94
N SER A 319 25.49 7.75 -19.87
CA SER A 319 25.46 6.29 -20.08
C SER A 319 24.84 5.99 -21.43
N GLY A 320 25.56 5.31 -22.31
CA GLY A 320 25.13 4.91 -23.68
C GLY A 320 23.98 3.87 -23.71
N THR A 321 23.20 3.76 -22.68
CA THR A 321 21.94 3.05 -22.67
C THR A 321 20.86 3.95 -23.25
N PRO A 322 20.32 3.65 -24.45
CA PRO A 322 19.14 4.34 -24.93
C PRO A 322 18.06 4.09 -23.86
N ARG A 323 17.60 5.14 -23.22
CA ARG A 323 16.36 5.07 -22.47
C ARG A 323 15.35 4.49 -23.45
N GLN A 324 14.94 3.24 -23.24
CA GLN A 324 13.76 2.72 -23.93
C GLN A 324 12.72 3.82 -23.81
N ALA A 325 12.36 4.39 -24.93
CA ALA A 325 11.25 5.30 -25.04
C ALA A 325 10.06 4.53 -24.48
N VAL A 326 9.84 4.68 -23.19
CA VAL A 326 8.58 4.30 -22.56
C VAL A 326 7.59 5.18 -23.29
N GLY A 327 6.85 4.56 -24.19
CA GLY A 327 5.89 5.20 -25.07
C GLY A 327 4.72 5.78 -24.28
N GLU A 328 4.99 6.85 -23.57
CA GLU A 328 4.02 7.78 -23.06
C GLU A 328 4.38 9.15 -23.64
N LYS A 329 3.78 9.46 -24.78
CA LYS A 329 3.61 10.83 -25.22
C LYS A 329 2.79 11.54 -24.13
N ALA A 330 3.49 12.11 -23.15
CA ALA A 330 2.85 13.01 -22.21
C ALA A 330 2.43 14.25 -23.02
N GLU A 331 1.18 14.64 -22.94
CA GLU A 331 0.64 15.89 -23.52
C GLU A 331 1.44 17.13 -23.07
N ALA A 332 2.21 17.04 -22.00
CA ALA A 332 3.13 18.06 -21.50
C ALA A 332 4.38 18.26 -22.38
N ALA A 333 4.68 17.34 -23.31
CA ALA A 333 5.72 17.55 -24.31
C ALA A 333 5.30 18.57 -25.39
N SER A 334 4.02 18.95 -25.45
CA SER A 334 3.51 19.73 -26.59
C SER A 334 4.01 21.16 -26.62
N GLU A 335 4.17 21.87 -25.49
CA GLU A 335 4.65 23.26 -25.52
C GLU A 335 6.17 23.35 -25.75
N ALA A 336 6.96 22.49 -25.09
CA ALA A 336 8.38 22.41 -25.35
C ALA A 336 8.66 21.91 -26.78
N GLU A 337 7.93 20.89 -27.30
CA GLU A 337 8.01 20.43 -28.68
C GLU A 337 7.55 21.53 -29.66
N TYR A 338 6.51 22.26 -29.33
CA TYR A 338 6.03 23.37 -30.16
C TYR A 338 7.03 24.51 -30.22
N LEU A 339 7.70 24.86 -29.14
CA LEU A 339 8.81 25.82 -29.12
C LEU A 339 10.04 25.32 -29.83
N LEU A 340 10.30 24.02 -29.82
CA LEU A 340 11.39 23.37 -30.57
C LEU A 340 11.20 23.40 -32.11
N SER A 341 10.00 23.69 -32.60
CA SER A 341 9.79 23.94 -34.02
C SER A 341 10.45 25.26 -34.49
N ASP A 342 10.78 26.16 -33.54
CA ASP A 342 11.50 27.40 -33.82
C ASP A 342 13.01 27.15 -33.99
N SER A 343 13.58 27.59 -35.10
CA SER A 343 15.00 27.41 -35.40
C SER A 343 15.93 28.17 -34.46
N GLY A 344 15.51 29.34 -34.00
CA GLY A 344 16.25 30.18 -33.05
C GLY A 344 16.35 29.55 -31.67
N VAL A 345 15.22 29.01 -31.14
CA VAL A 345 15.21 28.29 -29.87
C VAL A 345 16.04 27.01 -29.93
N ARG A 346 15.94 26.25 -31.03
CA ARG A 346 16.74 25.03 -31.23
C ARG A 346 18.22 25.31 -31.28
N GLN A 347 18.65 26.34 -31.99
CA GLN A 347 20.05 26.74 -32.10
C GLN A 347 20.59 27.23 -30.76
N ALA A 348 19.85 28.06 -30.04
CA ALA A 348 20.23 28.54 -28.72
C ALA A 348 20.33 27.38 -27.71
N ALA A 349 19.35 26.47 -27.68
CA ALA A 349 19.39 25.31 -26.81
C ALA A 349 20.54 24.36 -27.08
N SER A 350 20.87 24.11 -28.37
CA SER A 350 22.03 23.31 -28.80
C SER A 350 23.35 23.95 -28.37
N SER A 351 23.51 25.27 -28.55
CA SER A 351 24.69 26.00 -28.10
C SER A 351 24.89 25.97 -26.60
N CYS A 352 23.80 26.17 -25.84
CA CYS A 352 23.83 26.09 -24.39
C CYS A 352 24.12 24.66 -23.88
N ALA A 353 23.59 23.65 -24.55
CA ALA A 353 23.88 22.25 -24.22
C ALA A 353 25.35 21.91 -24.48
N SER A 354 25.91 22.37 -25.59
CA SER A 354 27.34 22.20 -25.91
C SER A 354 28.23 22.89 -24.87
N PHE A 355 27.85 24.10 -24.44
CA PHE A 355 28.54 24.85 -23.37
C PHE A 355 28.55 24.06 -22.07
N LEU A 356 27.39 23.58 -21.62
CA LEU A 356 27.28 22.81 -20.38
C LEU A 356 28.03 21.47 -20.45
N THR A 357 27.99 20.79 -21.59
CA THR A 357 28.76 19.56 -21.83
C THR A 357 30.27 19.81 -21.74
N SER A 358 30.77 20.93 -22.27
CA SER A 358 32.18 21.32 -22.14
C SER A 358 32.61 21.56 -20.68
N ARG A 359 31.68 21.91 -19.83
CA ARG A 359 31.87 22.08 -18.36
C ARG A 359 31.63 20.78 -17.56
N GLY A 360 31.38 19.66 -18.24
CA GLY A 360 31.14 18.37 -17.61
C GLY A 360 29.73 18.17 -17.07
N ILE A 361 28.77 19.05 -17.40
CA ILE A 361 27.38 18.95 -16.97
C ILE A 361 26.58 18.21 -18.05
N GLY A 362 26.38 16.93 -17.86
CA GLY A 362 25.52 16.08 -18.69
C GLY A 362 24.07 16.05 -18.22
N ARG A 363 23.23 15.36 -18.98
CA ARG A 363 21.80 15.20 -18.69
C ARG A 363 21.52 14.60 -17.30
N ASP A 364 22.31 13.59 -16.90
CA ASP A 364 22.11 12.88 -15.63
C ASP A 364 22.56 13.71 -14.43
N GLN A 365 23.45 14.70 -14.64
CA GLN A 365 23.97 15.58 -13.59
C GLN A 365 23.12 16.83 -13.38
N LEU A 366 22.32 17.23 -14.37
CA LEU A 366 21.48 18.42 -14.30
C LEU A 366 20.48 18.38 -13.12
N PRO A 367 19.76 17.27 -12.85
CA PRO A 367 18.91 17.16 -11.67
C PRO A 367 19.67 17.29 -10.34
N GLU A 368 20.88 16.71 -10.24
CA GLU A 368 21.72 16.79 -9.04
C GLU A 368 22.15 18.24 -8.74
N HIS A 369 22.59 18.97 -9.76
CA HIS A 369 22.93 20.39 -9.63
C HIS A 369 21.76 21.25 -9.22
N ARG A 370 20.56 20.97 -9.77
CA ARG A 370 19.32 21.67 -9.39
C ARG A 370 18.89 21.36 -7.97
N ASP A 371 18.96 20.09 -7.56
CA ASP A 371 18.62 19.69 -6.20
C ASP A 371 19.59 20.30 -5.16
N ALA A 372 20.88 20.38 -5.49
CA ALA A 372 21.86 21.05 -4.65
C ALA A 372 21.59 22.56 -4.53
N ALA A 373 21.27 23.22 -5.64
CA ALA A 373 20.91 24.63 -5.68
C ALA A 373 19.63 24.91 -4.89
N CYS A 374 18.62 24.08 -5.03
CA CYS A 374 17.38 24.19 -4.30
C CYS A 374 17.60 24.04 -2.77
N ARG A 375 18.42 23.08 -2.35
CA ARG A 375 18.79 22.90 -0.93
C ARG A 375 19.51 24.10 -0.37
N LEU A 376 20.44 24.70 -1.10
CA LEU A 376 21.14 25.93 -0.68
C LEU A 376 20.17 27.11 -0.56
N ALA A 377 19.24 27.27 -1.50
CA ALA A 377 18.20 28.29 -1.42
C ALA A 377 17.31 28.12 -0.19
N VAL A 378 16.85 26.90 0.08
CA VAL A 378 16.05 26.58 1.25
C VAL A 378 16.83 26.83 2.54
N GLN A 379 18.10 26.45 2.62
CA GLN A 379 18.93 26.69 3.79
C GLN A 379 19.05 28.19 4.11
N LYS A 380 19.24 29.03 3.08
CA LYS A 380 19.24 30.50 3.24
C LYS A 380 17.88 31.02 3.71
N LEU A 381 16.79 30.51 3.15
CA LEU A 381 15.43 30.90 3.54
C LEU A 381 15.10 30.49 4.98
N CYS A 382 15.60 29.35 5.44
CA CYS A 382 15.33 28.83 6.77
C CYS A 382 16.25 29.43 7.86
N GLN A 383 17.30 30.16 7.50
CA GLN A 383 18.18 30.81 8.48
C GLN A 383 17.40 31.80 9.36
N GLY A 384 17.48 31.60 10.67
CA GLY A 384 16.82 32.47 11.65
C GLY A 384 15.32 32.29 11.81
N LEU A 385 14.67 31.34 11.08
CA LEU A 385 13.25 31.09 11.23
C LEU A 385 12.87 30.38 12.53
N TYR A 386 13.80 29.63 13.10
CA TYR A 386 13.55 28.87 14.32
C TYR A 386 14.21 29.52 15.55
N PRO A 387 13.52 29.54 16.69
CA PRO A 387 14.16 29.90 17.95
C PRO A 387 15.30 28.92 18.30
N PRO A 388 16.28 29.37 19.11
CA PRO A 388 17.36 28.51 19.55
C PRO A 388 16.81 27.25 20.25
N PRO A 389 17.50 26.10 20.13
CA PRO A 389 17.01 24.79 20.60
C PRO A 389 16.72 24.81 22.10
N SER A 390 15.49 24.49 22.49
CA SER A 390 15.07 24.35 23.88
C SER A 390 15.41 22.97 24.47
N GLU A 391 15.55 22.88 25.82
CA GLU A 391 15.84 21.61 26.51
C GLU A 391 14.80 20.50 26.30
N ALA A 392 13.56 20.84 25.93
CA ALA A 392 12.51 19.84 25.65
C ALA A 392 12.82 18.95 24.43
N GLY A 393 13.55 19.48 23.45
CA GLY A 393 14.03 18.68 22.29
C GLY A 393 15.04 17.60 22.68
N ASN A 394 15.72 17.76 23.80
CA ASN A 394 16.78 16.85 24.25
C ASN A 394 16.26 15.52 24.82
N ARG A 395 15.02 15.46 25.34
CA ARG A 395 14.42 14.21 25.87
C ARG A 395 14.01 13.25 24.76
N LEU A 396 13.42 13.76 23.69
CA LEU A 396 13.03 12.96 22.53
C LEU A 396 14.25 12.38 21.79
N SER A 397 15.35 13.13 21.75
CA SER A 397 16.63 12.64 21.18
C SER A 397 17.27 11.53 22.02
N ARG A 398 17.02 11.46 23.34
CA ARG A 398 17.49 10.37 24.21
C ARG A 398 16.77 9.05 23.92
N LEU A 399 15.42 9.08 23.73
CA LEU A 399 14.64 7.91 23.35
C LEU A 399 15.03 7.39 21.96
N ASP A 400 15.24 8.28 20.98
CA ASP A 400 15.74 7.89 19.66
C ASP A 400 17.12 7.23 19.76
N ARG A 401 18.02 7.80 20.52
CA ARG A 401 19.38 7.25 20.76
C ARG A 401 19.34 5.87 21.42
N LEU A 402 18.39 5.65 22.35
CA LEU A 402 18.18 4.36 23.00
C LEU A 402 17.65 3.30 22.02
N LEU A 403 16.66 3.67 21.16
CA LEU A 403 16.01 2.76 20.22
C LEU A 403 16.82 2.51 18.94
N THR A 404 17.79 3.37 18.61
CA THR A 404 18.67 3.22 17.44
C THR A 404 20.14 2.93 17.83
N GLY A 405 20.42 2.81 19.12
CA GLY A 405 21.76 2.54 19.64
C GLY A 405 22.28 1.15 19.27
N LYS A 406 23.55 1.04 18.92
CA LYS A 406 24.20 -0.20 18.46
C LYS A 406 24.00 -1.42 19.39
N TRP A 407 23.99 -1.21 20.71
CA TRP A 407 23.89 -2.27 21.72
C TRP A 407 22.52 -2.33 22.39
N THR A 408 21.74 -1.23 22.38
CA THR A 408 20.47 -1.11 23.08
C THR A 408 19.27 -1.44 22.19
N ALA A 409 19.39 -1.20 20.87
CA ALA A 409 18.28 -1.34 19.93
C ALA A 409 17.73 -2.78 19.87
N PHE A 410 18.62 -3.79 19.70
CA PHE A 410 18.20 -5.18 19.58
C PHE A 410 17.54 -5.76 20.84
N PRO A 411 18.12 -5.60 22.05
CA PRO A 411 17.47 -6.05 23.29
C PRO A 411 16.10 -5.39 23.51
N ILE A 412 16.00 -4.09 23.27
CA ILE A 412 14.74 -3.37 23.46
C ILE A 412 13.69 -3.83 22.44
N MET A 413 14.09 -4.02 21.18
CA MET A 413 13.21 -4.53 20.13
C MET A 413 12.70 -5.93 20.47
N LEU A 414 13.58 -6.81 20.96
CA LEU A 414 13.20 -8.16 21.39
C LEU A 414 12.27 -8.13 22.60
N LEU A 415 12.53 -7.25 23.57
CA LEU A 415 11.66 -7.05 24.73
C LEU A 415 10.27 -6.55 24.32
N PHE A 416 10.17 -5.59 23.39
CA PHE A 416 8.90 -5.14 22.85
C PHE A 416 8.13 -6.25 22.16
N LEU A 417 8.82 -7.03 21.34
CA LEU A 417 8.22 -8.16 20.63
C LEU A 417 7.73 -9.22 21.62
N PHE A 418 8.55 -9.55 22.62
CA PHE A 418 8.19 -10.47 23.71
C PHE A 418 6.95 -9.99 24.47
N PHE A 419 6.90 -8.72 24.87
CA PHE A 419 5.79 -8.13 25.59
C PHE A 419 4.50 -8.16 24.76
N LEU A 420 4.60 -7.85 23.48
CA LEU A 420 3.47 -7.88 22.53
C LEU A 420 2.90 -9.30 22.41
N PHE A 421 3.75 -10.31 22.26
CA PHE A 421 3.31 -11.71 22.19
C PHE A 421 2.77 -12.20 23.52
N TRP A 422 3.47 -11.94 24.62
CA TRP A 422 3.03 -12.33 25.95
C TRP A 422 1.64 -11.77 26.27
N LEU A 423 1.43 -10.49 25.99
CA LEU A 423 0.14 -9.84 26.20
C LEU A 423 -0.95 -10.42 25.28
N THR A 424 -0.60 -10.70 24.03
CA THR A 424 -1.55 -11.29 23.07
C THR A 424 -1.96 -12.70 23.49
N ILE A 425 -1.02 -13.56 23.85
CA ILE A 425 -1.29 -14.96 24.24
C ILE A 425 -2.06 -14.99 25.54
N ARG A 426 -1.56 -14.31 26.57
CA ARG A 426 -2.20 -14.33 27.90
C ARG A 426 -3.57 -13.62 27.90
N GLY A 427 -3.68 -12.51 27.17
CA GLY A 427 -4.94 -11.77 27.05
C GLY A 427 -6.00 -12.50 26.22
N ALA A 428 -5.60 -13.36 25.29
CA ALA A 428 -6.52 -14.09 24.42
C ALA A 428 -7.11 -15.35 25.09
N ASN A 429 -6.43 -15.94 26.05
CA ASN A 429 -6.82 -17.24 26.64
C ASN A 429 -8.24 -17.22 27.21
N VAL A 430 -8.58 -16.24 28.06
CA VAL A 430 -9.91 -16.15 28.68
C VAL A 430 -11.03 -15.91 27.66
N PRO A 431 -10.92 -14.91 26.74
CA PRO A 431 -11.91 -14.71 25.69
C PRO A 431 -12.05 -15.92 24.75
N SER A 432 -10.94 -16.60 24.41
CA SER A 432 -10.97 -17.81 23.56
C SER A 432 -11.71 -18.95 24.22
N ALA A 433 -11.46 -19.22 25.51
CA ALA A 433 -12.17 -20.25 26.29
C ALA A 433 -13.67 -19.93 26.41
N LEU A 434 -14.01 -18.67 26.68
CA LEU A 434 -15.41 -18.21 26.74
C LEU A 434 -16.12 -18.40 25.39
N LEU A 435 -15.45 -18.00 24.30
CA LEU A 435 -16.02 -18.12 22.97
C LEU A 435 -16.19 -19.58 22.58
N SER A 436 -15.19 -20.43 22.84
CA SER A 436 -15.25 -21.87 22.60
C SER A 436 -16.42 -22.53 23.37
N SER A 437 -16.58 -22.21 24.66
CA SER A 437 -17.72 -22.75 25.47
C SER A 437 -19.08 -22.26 24.95
N THR A 438 -19.14 -21.03 24.44
CA THR A 438 -20.36 -20.47 23.85
C THR A 438 -20.71 -21.18 22.55
N PHE A 439 -19.74 -21.39 21.64
CA PHE A 439 -19.97 -22.15 20.42
C PHE A 439 -20.35 -23.59 20.69
N SER A 440 -19.72 -24.28 21.67
CA SER A 440 -20.10 -25.63 22.04
C SER A 440 -21.53 -25.73 22.58
N ARG A 441 -22.01 -24.76 23.37
CA ARG A 441 -23.40 -24.68 23.78
C ARG A 441 -24.37 -24.45 22.63
N MET A 442 -23.98 -23.56 21.66
CA MET A 442 -24.76 -23.34 20.45
C MET A 442 -24.80 -24.59 19.56
N GLU A 443 -23.71 -25.33 19.47
CA GLU A 443 -23.60 -26.60 18.75
C GLU A 443 -24.59 -27.63 19.31
N ALA A 444 -24.61 -27.82 20.65
CA ALA A 444 -25.56 -28.70 21.34
C ALA A 444 -27.02 -28.23 21.22
N PHE A 445 -27.26 -26.92 21.20
CA PHE A 445 -28.59 -26.37 21.02
C PHE A 445 -29.09 -26.58 19.60
N LEU A 446 -28.24 -26.26 18.58
CA LEU A 446 -28.56 -26.38 17.15
C LEU A 446 -28.83 -27.84 16.77
N SER A 447 -28.03 -28.79 17.30
CA SER A 447 -28.24 -30.22 17.12
C SER A 447 -29.63 -30.65 17.63
N ARG A 448 -30.01 -30.22 18.83
CA ARG A 448 -31.34 -30.53 19.39
C ARG A 448 -32.48 -29.94 18.56
N VAL A 449 -32.37 -28.70 18.13
CA VAL A 449 -33.37 -28.03 17.30
C VAL A 449 -33.53 -28.72 15.95
N LEU A 450 -32.44 -29.06 15.26
CA LEU A 450 -32.51 -29.74 13.96
C LEU A 450 -33.12 -31.13 14.08
N LEU A 451 -32.76 -31.90 15.10
CA LEU A 451 -33.33 -33.23 15.35
C LEU A 451 -34.80 -33.14 15.69
N SER A 452 -35.21 -32.16 16.51
CA SER A 452 -36.63 -31.95 16.83
C SER A 452 -37.47 -31.46 15.66
N ALA A 453 -36.84 -30.78 14.67
CA ALA A 453 -37.47 -30.35 13.43
C ALA A 453 -37.58 -31.47 12.38
N GLY A 454 -37.18 -32.73 12.73
CA GLY A 454 -37.26 -33.88 11.82
C GLY A 454 -36.14 -33.97 10.79
N CYS A 455 -35.02 -33.22 10.97
CA CYS A 455 -33.87 -33.32 10.10
C CYS A 455 -33.21 -34.70 10.23
N PRO A 456 -32.81 -35.39 9.13
CA PRO A 456 -32.05 -36.65 9.19
C PRO A 456 -30.81 -36.51 10.07
N PRO A 457 -30.51 -37.47 10.97
CA PRO A 457 -29.38 -37.39 11.91
C PRO A 457 -28.04 -37.08 11.23
N VAL A 458 -27.79 -37.70 10.07
CA VAL A 458 -26.58 -37.49 9.26
C VAL A 458 -26.47 -36.05 8.75
N ALA A 459 -27.58 -35.48 8.31
CA ALA A 459 -27.61 -34.08 7.84
C ALA A 459 -27.45 -33.09 8.99
N ALA A 460 -28.05 -33.37 10.12
CA ALA A 460 -27.89 -32.57 11.35
C ALA A 460 -26.41 -32.58 11.81
N ASP A 461 -25.79 -33.78 11.83
CA ASP A 461 -24.40 -33.94 12.22
C ASP A 461 -23.43 -33.21 11.23
N LEU A 462 -23.67 -33.33 9.92
CA LEU A 462 -22.91 -32.60 8.88
C LEU A 462 -22.96 -31.09 9.09
N LEU A 463 -24.17 -30.54 9.31
CA LEU A 463 -24.33 -29.10 9.46
C LEU A 463 -23.77 -28.59 10.79
N VAL A 464 -24.02 -29.33 11.88
CA VAL A 464 -23.64 -28.89 13.23
C VAL A 464 -22.16 -29.17 13.47
N ASN A 465 -21.72 -30.42 13.40
CA ASN A 465 -20.35 -30.81 13.75
C ASN A 465 -19.38 -30.57 12.61
N GLY A 466 -19.79 -30.79 11.36
CA GLY A 466 -18.97 -30.59 10.17
C GLY A 466 -18.73 -29.10 9.90
N ILE A 467 -19.76 -28.34 9.63
CA ILE A 467 -19.64 -26.93 9.18
C ILE A 467 -19.57 -25.98 10.38
N PHE A 468 -20.60 -25.97 11.22
CA PHE A 468 -20.72 -25.00 12.31
C PHE A 468 -19.63 -25.18 13.36
N GLY A 469 -19.41 -26.42 13.83
CA GLY A 469 -18.42 -26.76 14.86
C GLY A 469 -16.97 -26.43 14.41
N THR A 470 -16.61 -26.79 13.17
CA THR A 470 -15.29 -26.43 12.64
C THR A 470 -15.12 -24.92 12.53
N THR A 471 -16.14 -24.22 12.02
CA THR A 471 -16.11 -22.75 11.90
C THR A 471 -16.04 -22.08 13.28
N GLY A 472 -16.83 -22.55 14.25
CA GLY A 472 -16.85 -22.05 15.63
C GLY A 472 -15.50 -22.22 16.33
N ARG A 473 -14.83 -23.37 16.15
CA ARG A 473 -13.47 -23.60 16.67
C ARG A 473 -12.47 -22.65 16.08
N VAL A 474 -12.47 -22.43 14.75
CA VAL A 474 -11.58 -21.46 14.08
C VAL A 474 -11.82 -20.04 14.60
N ILE A 475 -13.08 -19.61 14.73
CA ILE A 475 -13.42 -18.29 15.27
C ILE A 475 -12.92 -18.13 16.71
N SER A 476 -13.15 -19.12 17.55
CA SER A 476 -12.78 -19.09 18.98
C SER A 476 -11.28 -18.94 19.20
N VAL A 477 -10.47 -19.56 18.36
CA VAL A 477 -9.01 -19.53 18.45
C VAL A 477 -8.42 -18.29 17.78
N MET A 478 -8.98 -17.83 16.65
CA MET A 478 -8.39 -16.73 15.85
C MET A 478 -8.83 -15.34 16.34
N LEU A 479 -10.11 -15.15 16.67
CA LEU A 479 -10.67 -13.82 16.92
C LEU A 479 -10.02 -13.10 18.10
N PRO A 480 -9.89 -13.70 19.32
CA PRO A 480 -9.35 -13.01 20.48
C PRO A 480 -7.88 -12.57 20.32
N PRO A 481 -6.95 -13.43 19.88
CA PRO A 481 -5.57 -13.00 19.65
C PRO A 481 -5.47 -11.87 18.60
N MET A 482 -6.24 -11.94 17.51
CA MET A 482 -6.25 -10.89 16.49
C MET A 482 -6.83 -9.57 17.01
N ALA A 483 -7.88 -9.63 17.83
CA ALA A 483 -8.50 -8.45 18.43
C ALA A 483 -7.57 -7.73 19.42
N ILE A 484 -6.57 -8.41 19.96
CA ILE A 484 -5.55 -7.84 20.85
C ILE A 484 -4.32 -7.40 20.04
N PHE A 485 -3.80 -8.28 19.17
CA PHE A 485 -2.57 -8.04 18.42
C PHE A 485 -2.66 -6.85 17.46
N PHE A 486 -3.71 -6.78 16.62
CA PHE A 486 -3.79 -5.73 15.61
C PHE A 486 -3.90 -4.32 16.20
N PRO A 487 -4.71 -4.05 17.23
CA PRO A 487 -4.71 -2.75 17.89
C PRO A 487 -3.37 -2.38 18.51
N LEU A 488 -2.73 -3.33 19.23
CA LEU A 488 -1.42 -3.09 19.83
C LEU A 488 -0.35 -2.80 18.77
N PHE A 489 -0.35 -3.57 17.68
CA PHE A 489 0.57 -3.36 16.56
C PHE A 489 0.34 -1.99 15.91
N THR A 490 -0.92 -1.59 15.68
CA THR A 490 -1.26 -0.27 15.12
C THR A 490 -0.86 0.87 16.08
N LEU A 491 -0.97 0.66 17.39
CA LEU A 491 -0.48 1.62 18.38
C LEU A 491 1.05 1.81 18.31
N LEU A 492 1.81 0.72 18.11
CA LEU A 492 3.26 0.78 17.90
C LEU A 492 3.63 1.47 16.58
N GLU A 493 2.84 1.26 15.53
CA GLU A 493 2.97 1.93 14.25
C GLU A 493 2.75 3.44 14.40
N ASP A 494 1.63 3.85 14.99
CA ASP A 494 1.31 5.26 15.25
C ASP A 494 2.30 5.95 16.18
N ALA A 495 2.84 5.22 17.15
CA ALA A 495 3.90 5.72 18.04
C ALA A 495 5.24 5.96 17.31
N GLY A 496 5.42 5.40 16.09
CA GLY A 496 6.64 5.54 15.30
C GLY A 496 7.77 4.57 15.70
N ILE A 497 7.45 3.46 16.37
CA ILE A 497 8.43 2.43 16.77
C ILE A 497 8.82 1.54 15.58
N LEU A 498 7.86 1.17 14.73
CA LEU A 498 8.10 0.29 13.57
C LEU A 498 9.13 0.82 12.56
N PRO A 499 9.14 2.11 12.18
CA PRO A 499 10.20 2.65 11.32
C PRO A 499 11.62 2.51 11.91
N ARG A 500 11.76 2.55 13.25
CA ARG A 500 13.04 2.36 13.91
C ARG A 500 13.50 0.91 13.91
N ILE A 501 12.55 -0.03 13.99
CA ILE A 501 12.82 -1.47 13.78
C ILE A 501 13.35 -1.70 12.36
N ALA A 502 12.67 -1.13 11.34
CA ALA A 502 13.11 -1.21 9.96
C ALA A 502 14.51 -0.63 9.75
N PHE A 503 14.80 0.53 10.35
CA PHE A 503 16.12 1.16 10.30
C PHE A 503 17.22 0.26 10.89
N ASN A 504 16.97 -0.35 12.05
CA ASN A 504 17.96 -1.21 12.71
C ASN A 504 18.26 -2.50 11.91
N LEU A 505 17.27 -3.06 11.23
CA LEU A 505 17.39 -4.31 10.46
C LEU A 505 17.83 -4.08 9.01
N ASP A 506 17.80 -2.84 8.51
CA ASP A 506 18.07 -2.52 7.11
C ASP A 506 19.41 -3.04 6.61
N ARG A 507 20.47 -2.88 7.39
CA ARG A 507 21.82 -3.37 7.03
C ARG A 507 21.85 -4.90 6.81
N GLY A 508 21.05 -5.65 7.58
CA GLY A 508 20.90 -7.10 7.40
C GLY A 508 20.20 -7.44 6.09
N PHE A 509 19.10 -6.76 5.81
CA PHE A 509 18.33 -6.97 4.58
C PHE A 509 19.09 -6.53 3.33
N GLN A 510 19.81 -5.40 3.36
CA GLN A 510 20.65 -4.95 2.24
C GLN A 510 21.70 -6.01 1.82
N ARG A 511 22.35 -6.67 2.78
CA ARG A 511 23.31 -7.75 2.49
C ARG A 511 22.66 -8.95 1.80
N CYS A 512 21.34 -9.09 1.92
CA CYS A 512 20.55 -10.14 1.27
C CYS A 512 19.87 -9.66 -0.02
N GLY A 513 20.14 -8.43 -0.49
CA GLY A 513 19.54 -7.85 -1.68
C GLY A 513 18.09 -7.39 -1.51
N ALA A 514 17.67 -7.12 -0.28
CA ALA A 514 16.34 -6.65 0.08
C ALA A 514 16.41 -5.33 0.85
N CYS A 515 15.29 -4.63 1.04
CA CYS A 515 15.26 -3.37 1.79
C CYS A 515 14.77 -3.55 3.23
N GLY A 516 15.16 -2.64 4.14
CA GLY A 516 14.77 -2.69 5.55
C GLY A 516 13.26 -2.57 5.79
N LYS A 517 12.48 -2.06 4.84
CA LYS A 517 11.00 -2.07 4.92
C LYS A 517 10.43 -3.49 5.00
N GLN A 518 11.16 -4.51 4.51
CA GLN A 518 10.79 -5.91 4.66
C GLN A 518 10.69 -6.34 6.13
N ALA A 519 11.46 -5.75 7.04
CA ALA A 519 11.33 -5.98 8.46
C ALA A 519 9.93 -5.62 9.00
N ILE A 520 9.33 -4.55 8.49
CA ILE A 520 7.98 -4.13 8.91
C ILE A 520 6.96 -5.17 8.45
N THR A 521 7.07 -5.64 7.19
CA THR A 521 6.16 -6.67 6.67
C THR A 521 6.31 -7.98 7.41
N MET A 522 7.54 -8.35 7.80
CA MET A 522 7.83 -9.51 8.62
C MET A 522 7.22 -9.40 10.03
N CYS A 523 7.34 -8.24 10.68
CA CYS A 523 6.69 -7.99 11.98
C CYS A 523 5.16 -8.07 11.88
N MET A 524 4.56 -7.57 10.79
CA MET A 524 3.12 -7.74 10.53
C MET A 524 2.77 -9.22 10.28
N GLY A 525 3.66 -9.96 9.62
CA GLY A 525 3.54 -11.40 9.34
C GLY A 525 3.49 -12.26 10.61
N LEU A 526 4.20 -11.89 11.67
CA LEU A 526 4.12 -12.52 12.99
C LEU A 526 2.69 -12.52 13.56
N GLY A 527 1.91 -11.48 13.30
CA GLY A 527 0.50 -11.46 13.64
C GLY A 527 -0.35 -12.28 12.68
N CYS A 528 -0.22 -12.00 11.38
CA CYS A 528 -0.93 -12.69 10.32
C CYS A 528 -0.18 -12.53 8.99
N ASN A 529 0.16 -13.65 8.36
CA ASN A 529 0.89 -13.63 7.08
C ASN A 529 0.13 -12.89 5.97
N ALA A 530 -1.20 -12.98 5.91
CA ALA A 530 -2.00 -12.24 4.95
C ALA A 530 -1.89 -10.71 5.14
N VAL A 531 -1.76 -10.25 6.40
CA VAL A 531 -1.56 -8.83 6.73
C VAL A 531 -0.13 -8.41 6.38
N GLY A 532 0.88 -9.26 6.64
CA GLY A 532 2.25 -9.02 6.22
C GLY A 532 2.36 -8.85 4.69
N VAL A 533 1.70 -9.71 3.93
CA VAL A 533 1.61 -9.60 2.46
C VAL A 533 0.95 -8.30 2.03
N THR A 534 -0.17 -7.91 2.64
CA THR A 534 -0.82 -6.62 2.32
C THR A 534 0.06 -5.44 2.73
N GLY A 535 0.78 -5.55 3.84
CA GLY A 535 1.74 -4.57 4.33
C GLY A 535 2.92 -4.33 3.37
N SER A 536 3.22 -5.29 2.48
CA SER A 536 4.29 -5.14 1.48
C SER A 536 4.07 -3.97 0.50
N ARG A 537 2.86 -3.39 0.45
CA ARG A 537 2.56 -2.20 -0.33
C ARG A 537 3.39 -0.97 0.07
N ILE A 538 3.96 -0.95 1.28
CA ILE A 538 4.89 0.12 1.71
C ILE A 538 6.23 0.07 0.96
N ILE A 539 6.51 -1.03 0.25
CA ILE A 539 7.72 -1.22 -0.56
C ILE A 539 7.38 -0.79 -1.98
N ASN A 540 8.02 0.27 -2.47
CA ASN A 540 7.71 0.87 -3.76
C ASN A 540 8.20 0.00 -4.92
N GLU A 541 9.41 -0.57 -4.80
CA GLU A 541 10.02 -1.39 -5.83
C GLU A 541 9.33 -2.76 -5.97
N LYS A 542 8.87 -3.09 -7.18
CA LYS A 542 8.15 -4.34 -7.49
C LYS A 542 8.97 -5.59 -7.13
N ARG A 543 10.28 -5.56 -7.40
CA ARG A 543 11.21 -6.65 -7.11
C ARG A 543 11.28 -6.94 -5.62
N GLU A 544 11.53 -5.93 -4.82
CA GLU A 544 11.66 -6.04 -3.35
C GLU A 544 10.32 -6.39 -2.69
N ARG A 545 9.22 -5.86 -3.23
CA ARG A 545 7.87 -6.24 -2.81
C ARG A 545 7.62 -7.73 -3.01
N LEU A 546 8.02 -8.29 -4.16
CA LEU A 546 7.92 -9.73 -4.43
C LEU A 546 8.79 -10.55 -3.48
N LEU A 547 10.03 -10.11 -3.20
CA LEU A 547 10.90 -10.75 -2.20
C LEU A 547 10.21 -10.79 -0.83
N ALA A 548 9.66 -9.67 -0.37
CA ALA A 548 8.96 -9.59 0.90
C ALA A 548 7.71 -10.51 0.93
N ILE A 549 6.93 -10.59 -0.15
CA ILE A 549 5.76 -11.46 -0.26
C ILE A 549 6.15 -12.93 -0.19
N LEU A 550 7.15 -13.36 -0.95
CA LEU A 550 7.57 -14.76 -1.04
C LEU A 550 8.20 -15.28 0.26
N THR A 551 8.90 -14.40 0.99
CA THR A 551 9.60 -14.80 2.21
C THR A 551 8.80 -14.58 3.49
N ASN A 552 7.64 -13.89 3.42
CA ASN A 552 6.81 -13.61 4.59
C ASN A 552 6.33 -14.88 5.32
N SER A 553 6.16 -15.99 4.61
CA SER A 553 5.64 -17.26 5.15
C SER A 553 6.64 -18.03 6.03
N PHE A 554 7.93 -17.66 6.02
CA PHE A 554 8.94 -18.27 6.89
C PHE A 554 8.83 -17.80 8.33
N VAL A 555 8.17 -16.69 8.57
CA VAL A 555 7.90 -16.19 9.92
C VAL A 555 6.59 -16.78 10.43
N PRO A 556 6.59 -17.45 11.61
CA PRO A 556 5.39 -18.06 12.14
C PRO A 556 4.35 -16.99 12.48
N CYS A 557 3.16 -17.14 11.94
CA CYS A 557 2.03 -16.27 12.29
C CYS A 557 1.38 -16.73 13.60
N ASN A 558 0.52 -15.87 14.16
CA ASN A 558 -0.18 -16.17 15.40
C ASN A 558 -0.95 -17.51 15.36
N GLY A 559 -1.46 -17.94 14.20
CA GLY A 559 -2.12 -19.23 14.03
C GLY A 559 -1.20 -20.45 14.10
N ARG A 560 0.11 -20.27 13.87
CA ARG A 560 1.10 -21.32 14.03
C ARG A 560 1.67 -21.42 15.44
N LEU A 561 1.69 -20.31 16.18
CA LEU A 561 2.30 -20.23 17.51
C LEU A 561 1.69 -21.21 18.53
N PRO A 562 0.36 -21.39 18.65
CA PRO A 562 -0.22 -22.35 19.57
C PRO A 562 0.26 -23.79 19.30
N ALA A 563 0.31 -24.19 18.05
CA ALA A 563 0.78 -25.53 17.66
C ALA A 563 2.27 -25.72 17.99
N LEU A 564 3.11 -24.73 17.70
CA LEU A 564 4.52 -24.76 18.06
C LEU A 564 4.75 -24.78 19.57
N LEU A 565 3.91 -24.11 20.37
CA LEU A 565 3.95 -24.16 21.82
C LEU A 565 3.59 -25.55 22.34
N THR A 566 2.54 -26.19 21.80
CA THR A 566 2.15 -27.55 22.17
C THR A 566 3.27 -28.54 21.85
N LEU A 567 3.83 -28.48 20.65
CA LEU A 567 4.94 -29.35 20.23
C LEU A 567 6.21 -29.12 21.07
N SER A 568 6.51 -27.87 21.43
CA SER A 568 7.63 -27.56 22.32
C SER A 568 7.41 -28.13 23.74
N GLY A 569 6.19 -28.09 24.23
CA GLY A 569 5.81 -28.72 25.50
C GLY A 569 5.94 -30.24 25.49
N MET A 570 5.56 -30.87 24.37
CA MET A 570 5.74 -32.32 24.19
C MET A 570 7.22 -32.73 24.16
N LEU A 571 8.09 -31.92 23.53
CA LEU A 571 9.52 -32.22 23.40
C LEU A 571 10.27 -32.22 24.75
N PHE A 572 9.86 -31.39 25.70
CA PHE A 572 10.53 -31.17 26.99
C PHE A 572 9.73 -31.65 28.20
N SER A 573 8.69 -32.44 28.02
CA SER A 573 7.93 -33.04 29.12
C SER A 573 8.63 -34.28 29.65
N GLU A 574 9.06 -34.27 30.92
CA GLU A 574 9.64 -35.45 31.58
C GLU A 574 8.67 -36.64 31.71
N ARG A 575 7.37 -36.45 31.52
CA ARG A 575 6.33 -37.49 31.53
C ARG A 575 6.11 -38.21 30.20
N GLN A 576 7.08 -38.18 29.31
CA GLN A 576 7.03 -38.91 28.04
C GLN A 576 7.00 -40.45 28.23
N MET A 577 7.25 -40.95 29.43
CA MET A 577 7.18 -42.38 29.71
C MET A 577 5.78 -42.88 30.09
N ASP A 578 4.82 -42.03 30.42
CA ASP A 578 3.44 -42.39 30.75
C ASP A 578 2.43 -41.66 29.86
N GLY A 579 2.38 -42.01 28.59
CA GLY A 579 1.32 -41.75 27.60
C GLY A 579 0.43 -40.51 27.86
N ILE A 580 0.94 -39.29 27.67
CA ILE A 580 0.06 -38.12 27.62
C ILE A 580 -0.68 -38.15 26.30
N SER A 581 -1.96 -38.45 26.33
CA SER A 581 -2.79 -38.48 25.15
C SER A 581 -2.91 -37.06 24.56
N LEU A 582 -2.81 -36.94 23.24
CA LEU A 582 -3.01 -35.70 22.47
C LEU A 582 -4.36 -35.04 22.83
N HIS A 583 -5.31 -35.81 23.32
CA HIS A 583 -6.61 -35.34 23.81
C HIS A 583 -6.47 -34.52 25.12
N GLN A 584 -5.52 -34.88 25.99
CA GLN A 584 -5.20 -34.09 27.17
C GLN A 584 -4.40 -32.86 26.81
N ALA A 585 -3.53 -32.92 25.80
CA ALA A 585 -2.82 -31.78 25.24
C ALA A 585 -3.80 -30.81 24.56
N SER A 586 -4.81 -31.26 23.84
CA SER A 586 -5.83 -30.40 23.20
C SER A 586 -6.83 -29.83 24.25
N ALA A 587 -7.14 -30.56 25.32
CA ALA A 587 -7.95 -30.10 26.45
C ALA A 587 -7.16 -29.17 27.40
N ALA A 588 -5.84 -29.37 27.50
CA ALA A 588 -4.93 -28.54 28.28
C ALA A 588 -4.62 -27.16 27.63
N PHE A 589 -5.11 -26.90 26.42
CA PHE A 589 -4.98 -25.59 25.75
C PHE A 589 -5.56 -24.41 26.55
N GLY A 590 -6.38 -24.69 27.57
CA GLY A 590 -6.92 -23.69 28.51
C GLY A 590 -6.35 -23.72 29.93
N GLN A 591 -5.57 -24.73 30.36
CA GLN A 591 -5.32 -24.95 31.79
C GLN A 591 -3.86 -25.16 32.25
N THR A 592 -2.84 -25.23 31.38
CA THR A 592 -1.50 -25.68 31.80
C THR A 592 -0.41 -24.65 31.72
N THR A 593 -0.58 -23.43 32.20
CA THR A 593 0.54 -22.51 32.41
C THR A 593 1.05 -22.46 33.84
N ASP A 594 0.43 -23.18 34.80
CA ASP A 594 0.71 -22.93 36.21
C ASP A 594 1.50 -24.03 36.96
N ARG A 595 1.99 -25.11 36.33
CA ARG A 595 2.48 -26.23 37.12
C ARG A 595 3.94 -26.67 36.98
N LEU A 596 4.81 -26.11 36.12
CA LEU A 596 6.24 -26.48 36.13
C LEU A 596 7.17 -25.34 35.67
N PRO A 597 7.98 -24.73 36.57
CA PRO A 597 8.89 -23.62 36.23
C PRO A 597 10.04 -24.03 35.30
N GLY A 598 10.51 -25.27 35.35
CA GLY A 598 11.68 -25.73 34.59
C GLY A 598 11.35 -26.05 33.10
N ALA A 599 10.36 -26.86 32.86
CA ALA A 599 9.95 -27.27 31.50
C ALA A 599 9.46 -26.07 30.66
N SER A 600 8.88 -25.05 31.29
CA SER A 600 8.43 -23.83 30.63
C SER A 600 9.57 -22.98 30.05
N VAL A 601 10.76 -22.98 30.67
CA VAL A 601 11.92 -22.21 30.21
C VAL A 601 12.52 -22.87 28.95
N PHE A 602 12.70 -24.19 28.94
CA PHE A 602 13.23 -24.91 27.77
C PHE A 602 12.28 -24.83 26.58
N SER A 603 10.96 -24.94 26.78
CA SER A 603 9.96 -24.76 25.75
C SER A 603 9.98 -23.32 25.19
N ALA A 604 10.16 -22.32 26.05
CA ALA A 604 10.28 -20.93 25.63
C ALA A 604 11.57 -20.68 24.83
N CYS A 605 12.69 -21.25 25.26
CA CYS A 605 13.97 -21.20 24.51
C CYS A 605 13.86 -21.88 23.15
N PHE A 606 13.22 -23.04 23.05
CA PHE A 606 13.00 -23.74 21.81
C PHE A 606 12.11 -22.95 20.86
N LEU A 607 11.00 -22.38 21.35
CA LEU A 607 10.14 -21.51 20.56
C LEU A 607 10.90 -20.28 20.04
N LEU A 608 11.73 -19.66 20.88
CA LEU A 608 12.61 -18.56 20.48
C LEU A 608 13.60 -19.01 19.40
N ALA A 609 14.19 -20.18 19.54
CA ALA A 609 15.11 -20.76 18.54
C ALA A 609 14.39 -20.98 17.20
N LEU A 610 13.17 -21.50 17.19
CA LEU A 610 12.37 -21.67 15.99
C LEU A 610 12.03 -20.31 15.35
N LEU A 611 11.70 -19.29 16.14
CA LEU A 611 11.42 -17.95 15.65
C LEU A 611 12.67 -17.33 14.99
N LEU A 612 13.83 -17.46 15.63
CA LEU A 612 15.12 -17.02 15.08
C LEU A 612 15.49 -17.78 13.80
N LEU A 613 15.20 -19.09 13.74
CA LEU A 613 15.37 -19.90 12.54
C LEU A 613 14.50 -19.38 11.41
N GLY A 614 13.24 -19.03 11.66
CA GLY A 614 12.34 -18.43 10.66
C GLY A 614 12.88 -17.11 10.11
N VAL A 615 13.41 -16.25 10.98
CA VAL A 615 14.08 -15.01 10.56
C VAL A 615 15.33 -15.31 9.72
N LEU A 616 16.17 -16.25 10.15
CA LEU A 616 17.36 -16.68 9.43
C LEU A 616 17.01 -17.22 8.04
N MET A 617 15.97 -18.05 7.95
CA MET A 617 15.48 -18.58 6.67
C MET A 617 14.96 -17.47 5.78
N THR A 618 14.30 -16.45 6.33
CA THR A 618 13.88 -15.27 5.57
C THR A 618 15.10 -14.58 4.93
N PHE A 619 16.20 -14.38 5.64
CA PHE A 619 17.43 -13.80 5.09
C PHE A 619 18.07 -14.71 4.02
N LEU A 620 18.17 -16.01 4.31
CA LEU A 620 18.79 -16.98 3.40
C LEU A 620 18.05 -17.06 2.07
N ILE A 621 16.72 -17.18 2.14
CA ILE A 621 15.85 -17.27 0.95
C ILE A 621 15.78 -15.93 0.21
N SER A 622 15.74 -14.79 0.90
CA SER A 622 15.85 -13.48 0.25
C SER A 622 17.15 -13.36 -0.55
N ARG A 623 18.28 -13.81 0.01
CA ARG A 623 19.57 -13.82 -0.68
C ARG A 623 19.56 -14.77 -1.88
N LEU A 624 19.01 -15.97 -1.73
CA LEU A 624 18.90 -16.95 -2.81
C LEU A 624 18.04 -16.43 -3.97
N LEU A 625 16.87 -15.90 -3.67
CA LEU A 625 15.97 -15.33 -4.67
C LEU A 625 16.58 -14.09 -5.35
N SER A 626 17.27 -13.25 -4.61
CA SER A 626 17.96 -12.08 -5.15
C SER A 626 19.13 -12.44 -6.08
N ALA A 627 19.82 -13.57 -5.81
CA ALA A 627 20.89 -14.08 -6.65
C ALA A 627 20.39 -14.83 -7.89
N THR A 628 19.18 -15.42 -7.84
CA THR A 628 18.66 -16.31 -8.89
C THR A 628 17.53 -15.67 -9.71
N LEU A 629 16.31 -15.68 -9.18
CA LEU A 629 15.08 -15.32 -9.91
C LEU A 629 14.83 -13.80 -9.95
N LEU A 630 15.19 -13.08 -8.90
CA LEU A 630 14.90 -11.65 -8.71
C LEU A 630 16.20 -10.85 -8.65
N LYS A 631 17.04 -10.97 -9.69
CA LYS A 631 18.33 -10.27 -9.78
C LYS A 631 18.16 -8.75 -9.76
N GLY A 632 19.08 -8.05 -9.11
CA GLY A 632 19.13 -6.59 -9.04
C GLY A 632 19.70 -6.11 -7.72
N GLU A 633 20.08 -4.85 -7.66
CA GLU A 633 20.57 -4.19 -6.45
C GLU A 633 19.42 -3.80 -5.52
N ALA A 634 19.70 -3.72 -4.22
CA ALA A 634 18.73 -3.23 -3.25
C ALA A 634 18.55 -1.71 -3.44
N SER A 635 17.31 -1.25 -3.41
CA SER A 635 17.02 0.17 -3.49
C SER A 635 17.54 0.91 -2.23
N PRO A 636 17.98 2.16 -2.36
CA PRO A 636 18.39 2.95 -1.21
C PRO A 636 17.19 3.14 -0.26
N LEU A 637 17.41 2.93 1.03
CA LEU A 637 16.39 3.13 2.06
C LEU A 637 16.16 4.62 2.29
N LEU A 638 15.17 5.19 1.63
CA LEU A 638 14.59 6.46 2.02
C LEU A 638 13.51 6.20 3.08
N LEU A 639 13.93 6.14 4.33
CA LEU A 639 13.03 5.99 5.48
C LEU A 639 13.06 7.26 6.32
N GLU A 640 12.00 8.05 6.24
CA GLU A 640 11.78 9.12 7.21
C GLU A 640 11.42 8.52 8.56
N LEU A 641 12.22 8.81 9.58
CA LEU A 641 11.89 8.46 10.96
C LEU A 641 10.88 9.48 11.50
N PRO A 642 9.59 9.12 11.58
CA PRO A 642 8.59 10.04 12.11
C PRO A 642 8.88 10.31 13.57
N ALA A 643 8.56 11.52 14.03
CA ALA A 643 8.65 11.82 15.44
C ALA A 643 7.71 10.97 16.27
N PHE A 644 8.09 10.68 17.51
CA PHE A 644 7.20 10.00 18.45
C PHE A 644 5.93 10.80 18.65
N ARG A 645 4.79 10.16 18.39
CA ARG A 645 3.45 10.76 18.59
C ARG A 645 2.73 10.01 19.69
N LYS A 646 1.97 10.73 20.51
CA LYS A 646 1.03 10.06 21.43
C LYS A 646 -0.12 9.49 20.60
N PRO A 647 -0.29 8.14 20.54
CA PRO A 647 -1.34 7.54 19.75
C PRO A 647 -2.73 7.90 20.31
N ARG A 648 -3.72 8.03 19.43
CA ARG A 648 -5.12 8.23 19.83
C ARG A 648 -5.74 6.87 20.11
N ILE A 649 -5.54 6.35 21.32
CA ILE A 649 -5.82 4.96 21.73
C ILE A 649 -7.21 4.50 21.27
N VAL A 650 -8.29 5.18 21.68
CA VAL A 650 -9.66 4.75 21.39
C VAL A 650 -9.95 4.68 19.89
N ARG A 651 -9.52 5.69 19.13
CA ARG A 651 -9.77 5.73 17.68
C ARG A 651 -9.01 4.63 16.95
N VAL A 652 -7.75 4.41 17.33
CA VAL A 652 -6.90 3.37 16.75
C VAL A 652 -7.45 1.99 17.06
N LEU A 653 -7.89 1.74 18.30
CA LEU A 653 -8.51 0.48 18.71
C LEU A 653 -9.75 0.17 17.87
N LEU A 654 -10.70 1.10 17.79
CA LEU A 654 -11.95 0.88 17.04
C LEU A 654 -11.69 0.70 15.54
N GLN A 655 -10.84 1.51 14.95
CA GLN A 655 -10.49 1.40 13.53
C GLN A 655 -9.75 0.08 13.20
N SER A 656 -8.86 -0.37 14.08
CA SER A 656 -8.10 -1.60 13.88
C SER A 656 -9.00 -2.84 13.99
N ILE A 657 -9.92 -2.87 14.96
CA ILE A 657 -10.87 -3.97 15.11
C ILE A 657 -11.79 -4.04 13.87
N TRP A 658 -12.39 -2.91 13.48
CA TRP A 658 -13.36 -2.89 12.39
C TRP A 658 -12.71 -3.17 11.01
N ASN A 659 -11.64 -2.50 10.69
CA ASN A 659 -11.06 -2.57 9.34
C ASN A 659 -10.11 -3.77 9.14
N ARG A 660 -9.43 -4.22 10.20
CA ARG A 660 -8.44 -5.31 10.10
C ARG A 660 -8.99 -6.63 10.65
N THR A 661 -9.45 -6.66 11.90
CA THR A 661 -9.85 -7.91 12.56
C THR A 661 -11.07 -8.54 11.90
N LEU A 662 -12.17 -7.79 11.71
CA LEU A 662 -13.40 -8.32 11.10
C LEU A 662 -13.21 -8.72 9.63
N CYS A 663 -12.39 -8.01 8.89
CA CYS A 663 -12.11 -8.35 7.48
C CYS A 663 -11.35 -9.70 7.36
N VAL A 664 -10.36 -9.93 8.24
CA VAL A 664 -9.61 -11.20 8.26
C VAL A 664 -10.49 -12.33 8.77
N LEU A 665 -11.31 -12.09 9.81
CA LEU A 665 -12.25 -13.06 10.32
C LEU A 665 -13.25 -13.52 9.26
N GLY A 666 -13.84 -12.60 8.49
CA GLY A 666 -14.75 -12.95 7.41
C GLY A 666 -14.14 -13.90 6.38
N ARG A 667 -12.85 -13.66 6.00
CA ARG A 667 -12.12 -14.56 5.11
C ARG A 667 -11.87 -15.94 5.73
N ALA A 668 -11.52 -15.97 7.02
CA ALA A 668 -11.28 -17.23 7.74
C ALA A 668 -12.56 -18.09 7.82
N VAL A 669 -13.71 -17.48 8.09
CA VAL A 669 -15.00 -18.16 8.09
C VAL A 669 -15.33 -18.74 6.70
N CYS A 670 -15.15 -17.97 5.63
CA CYS A 670 -15.38 -18.43 4.26
C CYS A 670 -14.50 -19.60 3.85
N THR A 671 -13.31 -19.77 4.45
CA THR A 671 -12.41 -20.91 4.17
C THR A 671 -12.65 -22.08 5.13
N ALA A 672 -13.00 -21.83 6.38
CA ALA A 672 -13.21 -22.85 7.40
C ALA A 672 -14.49 -23.69 7.18
N ALA A 673 -15.58 -23.07 6.73
CA ALA A 673 -16.83 -23.76 6.50
C ALA A 673 -16.74 -24.88 5.42
N PRO A 674 -16.20 -24.62 4.20
CA PRO A 674 -15.97 -25.70 3.23
C PRO A 674 -14.98 -26.76 3.72
N ALA A 675 -13.95 -26.35 4.46
CA ALA A 675 -12.96 -27.27 5.01
C ALA A 675 -13.59 -28.24 6.03
N GLY A 676 -14.46 -27.73 6.91
CA GLY A 676 -15.21 -28.53 7.85
C GLY A 676 -16.13 -29.55 7.17
N LEU A 677 -16.77 -29.14 6.06
CA LEU A 677 -17.57 -30.04 5.22
C LEU A 677 -16.71 -31.18 4.64
N ILE A 678 -15.54 -30.84 4.05
CA ILE A 678 -14.64 -31.82 3.47
C ILE A 678 -14.12 -32.79 4.53
N LEU A 679 -13.70 -32.27 5.69
CA LEU A 679 -13.22 -33.10 6.81
C LEU A 679 -14.30 -34.07 7.30
N TRP A 680 -15.52 -33.58 7.47
CA TRP A 680 -16.65 -34.39 7.89
C TRP A 680 -16.94 -35.50 6.87
N LEU A 681 -16.96 -35.18 5.56
CA LEU A 681 -17.14 -36.17 4.50
C LEU A 681 -16.05 -37.25 4.54
N LEU A 682 -14.79 -36.86 4.67
CA LEU A 682 -13.66 -37.78 4.72
C LEU A 682 -13.70 -38.71 5.96
N SER A 683 -14.25 -38.23 7.08
CA SER A 683 -14.35 -38.97 8.34
C SER A 683 -15.58 -39.89 8.42
N HIS A 684 -16.59 -39.70 7.56
CA HIS A 684 -17.85 -40.51 7.60
C HIS A 684 -18.04 -41.37 6.35
N LEU A 685 -17.38 -41.05 5.22
CA LEU A 685 -17.46 -41.88 4.03
C LEU A 685 -16.66 -43.19 4.23
N GLN A 686 -17.38 -44.32 4.20
CA GLN A 686 -16.79 -45.64 4.22
C GLN A 686 -16.48 -46.11 2.79
N THR A 687 -15.33 -46.70 2.62
CA THR A 687 -14.94 -47.35 1.39
C THR A 687 -15.59 -48.76 1.30
N PRO A 688 -15.64 -49.39 0.13
CA PRO A 688 -16.21 -50.76 -0.02
C PRO A 688 -15.61 -51.80 0.93
N ASP A 689 -14.39 -51.58 1.41
CA ASP A 689 -13.67 -52.44 2.35
C ASP A 689 -13.99 -52.15 3.84
N GLY A 690 -14.98 -51.28 4.13
CA GLY A 690 -15.38 -50.93 5.49
C GLY A 690 -14.47 -49.96 6.21
N SER A 691 -13.37 -49.51 5.59
CA SER A 691 -12.46 -48.49 6.15
C SER A 691 -12.94 -47.09 5.84
N VAL A 692 -12.70 -46.15 6.78
CA VAL A 692 -13.02 -44.71 6.60
C VAL A 692 -12.06 -44.12 5.57
N LEU A 693 -12.57 -43.28 4.68
CA LEU A 693 -11.78 -42.66 3.60
C LEU A 693 -10.58 -41.84 4.15
N LEU A 694 -10.70 -41.26 5.30
CA LEU A 694 -9.62 -40.54 6.01
C LEU A 694 -8.45 -41.50 6.32
N VAL A 695 -8.74 -42.71 6.81
CA VAL A 695 -7.72 -43.70 7.14
C VAL A 695 -7.00 -44.19 5.89
N ARG A 696 -7.68 -44.34 4.77
CA ARG A 696 -7.01 -44.69 3.48
C ARG A 696 -6.10 -43.56 2.99
N LEU A 697 -6.54 -42.29 3.14
CA LEU A 697 -5.71 -41.15 2.74
C LEU A 697 -4.43 -41.10 3.59
N THR A 698 -4.52 -41.35 4.89
CA THR A 698 -3.36 -41.40 5.78
C THR A 698 -2.41 -42.54 5.38
N ALA A 699 -2.92 -43.74 5.10
CA ALA A 699 -2.10 -44.84 4.67
C ALA A 699 -1.41 -44.62 3.31
N LEU A 700 -2.06 -43.96 2.38
CA LEU A 700 -1.48 -43.58 1.08
C LEU A 700 -0.31 -42.58 1.23
N LEU A 701 -0.42 -41.60 2.14
CA LEU A 701 0.60 -40.59 2.38
C LEU A 701 1.74 -41.07 3.29
N ASP A 702 1.57 -42.16 4.02
CA ASP A 702 2.51 -42.66 5.04
C ASP A 702 3.93 -42.97 4.47
N PRO A 703 4.10 -43.68 3.32
CA PRO A 703 5.44 -43.93 2.76
C PRO A 703 6.19 -42.65 2.43
N PHE A 704 5.48 -41.62 1.95
CA PHE A 704 6.07 -40.31 1.65
C PHE A 704 6.41 -39.54 2.92
N ALA A 705 5.53 -39.54 3.91
CA ALA A 705 5.70 -38.78 5.16
C ALA A 705 6.89 -39.33 5.98
N ARG A 706 7.11 -40.64 6.04
CA ARG A 706 8.22 -41.28 6.75
C ARG A 706 9.60 -40.88 6.24
N LEU A 707 9.74 -40.53 4.96
CA LEU A 707 10.99 -39.97 4.42
C LEU A 707 11.42 -38.67 5.13
N PHE A 708 10.46 -37.94 5.66
CA PHE A 708 10.65 -36.66 6.33
C PHE A 708 10.51 -36.74 7.85
N GLY A 709 10.57 -37.95 8.44
CA GLY A 709 10.44 -38.13 9.89
C GLY A 709 9.02 -37.81 10.44
N MET A 710 8.02 -37.88 9.59
CA MET A 710 6.61 -37.69 9.95
C MET A 710 5.82 -38.97 9.53
N ASP A 711 4.61 -39.14 10.03
CA ASP A 711 3.71 -40.20 9.55
C ASP A 711 2.63 -39.62 8.59
N GLY A 712 1.92 -40.49 7.92
CA GLY A 712 0.86 -40.12 6.98
C GLY A 712 -0.29 -39.35 7.63
N THR A 713 -0.54 -39.58 8.94
CA THR A 713 -1.59 -38.85 9.69
C THR A 713 -1.21 -37.39 9.91
N ILE A 714 0.06 -37.15 10.26
CA ILE A 714 0.60 -35.79 10.42
C ILE A 714 0.50 -35.05 9.08
N LEU A 715 0.98 -35.65 7.98
CA LEU A 715 0.94 -35.03 6.66
C LEU A 715 -0.50 -34.77 6.18
N THR A 716 -1.42 -35.69 6.42
CA THR A 716 -2.85 -35.51 6.14
C THR A 716 -3.44 -34.37 6.92
N GLY A 717 -3.06 -34.20 8.20
CA GLY A 717 -3.45 -33.08 9.02
C GLY A 717 -3.02 -31.74 8.46
N PHE A 718 -1.80 -31.63 7.94
CA PHE A 718 -1.32 -30.44 7.24
C PHE A 718 -2.09 -30.17 5.94
N LEU A 719 -2.35 -31.21 5.15
CA LEU A 719 -3.07 -31.08 3.89
C LEU A 719 -4.51 -30.59 4.09
N LEU A 720 -5.23 -31.22 5.02
CA LEU A 720 -6.60 -30.84 5.35
C LEU A 720 -6.66 -29.54 6.16
N GLY A 721 -5.61 -29.20 6.89
CA GLY A 721 -5.44 -27.93 7.62
C GLY A 721 -5.07 -26.74 6.75
N PHE A 722 -4.93 -26.91 5.44
CA PHE A 722 -4.63 -25.85 4.48
C PHE A 722 -5.52 -24.60 4.58
N PRO A 723 -6.82 -24.69 4.84
CA PRO A 723 -7.65 -23.49 5.01
C PRO A 723 -7.22 -22.62 6.17
N ALA A 724 -6.84 -23.22 7.30
CA ALA A 724 -6.45 -22.50 8.53
C ALA A 724 -5.45 -23.35 9.33
N ASN A 725 -4.28 -22.81 9.61
CA ASN A 725 -3.19 -23.54 10.28
C ASN A 725 -3.55 -24.00 11.70
N GLU A 726 -4.52 -23.35 12.35
CA GLU A 726 -4.96 -23.66 13.70
C GLU A 726 -5.70 -24.99 13.82
N ILE A 727 -6.29 -25.47 12.72
CA ILE A 727 -7.04 -26.73 12.72
C ILE A 727 -6.17 -27.97 12.46
N VAL A 728 -4.90 -27.79 12.10
CA VAL A 728 -3.97 -28.89 11.78
C VAL A 728 -3.86 -29.87 12.94
N LEU A 729 -3.53 -29.41 14.16
CA LEU A 729 -3.41 -30.31 15.33
C LEU A 729 -4.74 -30.99 15.72
N PRO A 730 -5.88 -30.30 15.77
CA PRO A 730 -7.18 -30.95 15.96
C PRO A 730 -7.50 -32.05 14.93
N ILE A 731 -7.13 -31.82 13.65
CA ILE A 731 -7.31 -32.82 12.58
C ILE A 731 -6.44 -34.05 12.83
N ILE A 732 -5.15 -33.83 13.15
CA ILE A 732 -4.22 -34.91 13.48
C ILE A 732 -4.76 -35.75 14.65
N ALA A 733 -5.22 -35.09 15.73
CA ALA A 733 -5.80 -35.75 16.88
C ALA A 733 -7.05 -36.56 16.52
N SER A 734 -7.95 -36.00 15.72
CA SER A 734 -9.16 -36.68 15.24
C SER A 734 -8.83 -37.90 14.36
N ALA A 735 -7.83 -37.77 13.48
CA ALA A 735 -7.42 -38.86 12.59
C ALA A 735 -6.79 -40.04 13.35
N TYR A 736 -6.00 -39.78 14.39
CA TYR A 736 -5.49 -40.84 15.27
C TYR A 736 -6.60 -41.50 16.09
N SER A 737 -7.54 -40.70 16.59
CA SER A 737 -8.70 -41.29 17.31
C SER A 737 -9.52 -42.21 16.43
N ALA A 738 -9.66 -41.92 15.15
CA ALA A 738 -10.32 -42.78 14.16
C ALA A 738 -9.54 -44.09 13.84
N GLN A 739 -8.22 -44.09 14.08
CA GLN A 739 -7.34 -45.28 13.88
C GLN A 739 -7.22 -46.17 15.11
N GLY A 740 -7.94 -45.85 16.23
CA GLY A 740 -8.00 -46.68 17.44
C GLY A 740 -6.95 -46.33 18.49
N GLY A 741 -6.20 -45.27 18.38
CA GLY A 741 -5.26 -44.84 19.40
C GLY A 741 -4.36 -43.71 19.00
N LEU A 742 -3.77 -43.06 20.02
CA LEU A 742 -2.80 -42.00 19.84
C LEU A 742 -1.41 -42.65 19.92
N PRO A 743 -0.57 -42.58 18.85
CA PRO A 743 0.78 -43.10 18.89
C PRO A 743 1.62 -42.22 19.81
N LEU A 744 2.61 -42.85 20.42
CA LEU A 744 3.72 -42.13 21.09
C LEU A 744 4.62 -41.54 20.00
N TRP A 745 4.62 -40.22 19.88
CA TRP A 745 5.57 -39.58 18.96
C TRP A 745 6.98 -39.63 19.53
N ASP A 746 7.91 -40.05 18.70
CA ASP A 746 9.32 -39.96 19.02
C ASP A 746 9.79 -38.48 18.98
N GLN A 747 10.89 -38.18 19.66
CA GLN A 747 11.46 -36.85 19.71
C GLN A 747 11.78 -36.29 18.31
N SER A 748 12.28 -37.17 17.43
CA SER A 748 12.56 -36.85 16.02
C SER A 748 11.28 -36.44 15.27
N THR A 749 10.17 -37.17 15.48
CA THR A 749 8.88 -36.84 14.87
C THR A 749 8.32 -35.53 15.36
N VAL A 750 8.41 -35.25 16.67
CA VAL A 750 7.99 -33.95 17.24
C VAL A 750 8.81 -32.82 16.65
N LEU A 751 10.15 -32.98 16.57
CA LEU A 751 11.04 -31.99 16.01
C LEU A 751 10.77 -31.73 14.53
N CYS A 752 10.64 -32.79 13.72
CA CYS A 752 10.30 -32.68 12.30
C CYS A 752 8.94 -32.03 12.10
N THR A 753 7.94 -32.39 12.89
CA THR A 753 6.61 -31.76 12.84
C THR A 753 6.67 -30.27 13.20
N ALA A 754 7.46 -29.88 14.19
CA ALA A 754 7.64 -28.48 14.58
C ALA A 754 8.36 -27.67 13.49
N LEU A 755 9.40 -28.22 12.86
CA LEU A 755 10.11 -27.61 11.74
C LEU A 755 9.19 -27.45 10.52
N PHE A 756 8.40 -28.47 10.23
CA PHE A 756 7.43 -28.39 9.14
C PHE A 756 6.31 -27.38 9.43
N PHE A 757 5.83 -27.28 10.68
CA PHE A 757 4.90 -26.24 11.10
C PHE A 757 5.47 -24.82 10.90
N LEU A 758 6.77 -24.66 11.08
CA LEU A 758 7.45 -23.37 10.85
C LEU A 758 7.48 -23.02 9.34
N MET A 759 7.77 -24.00 8.47
CA MET A 759 8.13 -23.77 7.06
C MET A 759 7.18 -24.41 6.05
N HIS A 760 5.99 -24.89 6.44
CA HIS A 760 5.02 -25.41 5.47
C HIS A 760 4.34 -24.28 4.67
N TRP A 761 3.55 -24.63 3.68
CA TRP A 761 2.80 -23.70 2.86
C TRP A 761 1.94 -22.72 3.66
N PRO A 762 1.76 -21.49 3.17
CA PRO A 762 0.86 -20.52 3.80
C PRO A 762 -0.60 -20.95 3.68
N CYS A 763 -1.44 -20.54 4.64
CA CYS A 763 -2.87 -20.85 4.62
C CYS A 763 -3.58 -20.27 3.38
N ALA A 764 -4.75 -20.79 3.04
CA ALA A 764 -5.54 -20.40 1.86
C ALA A 764 -5.80 -18.89 1.82
N THR A 765 -6.12 -18.27 2.97
CA THR A 765 -6.32 -16.80 3.08
C THR A 765 -5.07 -16.03 2.65
N THR A 766 -3.89 -16.49 3.03
CA THR A 766 -2.62 -15.86 2.65
C THR A 766 -2.36 -16.01 1.16
N LEU A 767 -2.56 -17.20 0.58
CA LEU A 767 -2.37 -17.43 -0.87
C LEU A 767 -3.34 -16.62 -1.72
N LEU A 768 -4.61 -16.50 -1.32
CA LEU A 768 -5.57 -15.64 -1.99
C LEU A 768 -5.14 -14.16 -1.94
N THR A 769 -4.55 -13.74 -0.81
CA THR A 769 -4.01 -12.38 -0.67
C THR A 769 -2.79 -12.19 -1.58
N ILE A 770 -1.86 -13.14 -1.63
CA ILE A 770 -0.70 -13.12 -2.53
C ILE A 770 -1.16 -13.02 -3.99
N ARG A 771 -2.15 -13.82 -4.40
CA ARG A 771 -2.71 -13.75 -5.75
C ARG A 771 -3.30 -12.38 -6.07
N LYS A 772 -4.00 -11.77 -5.11
CA LYS A 772 -4.56 -10.42 -5.26
C LYS A 772 -3.49 -9.34 -5.37
N GLU A 773 -2.41 -9.42 -4.56
CA GLU A 773 -1.33 -8.42 -4.54
C GLU A 773 -0.37 -8.55 -5.73
N THR A 774 -0.11 -9.77 -6.19
CA THR A 774 0.82 -10.03 -7.30
C THR A 774 0.14 -10.05 -8.67
N GLY A 775 -1.18 -10.31 -8.73
CA GLY A 775 -1.93 -10.52 -9.97
C GLY A 775 -1.50 -11.77 -10.77
N SER A 776 -0.62 -12.62 -10.21
CA SER A 776 0.04 -13.72 -10.93
C SER A 776 -0.10 -15.05 -10.20
N LEU A 777 -0.59 -16.07 -10.93
CA LEU A 777 -0.67 -17.44 -10.42
C LEU A 777 0.74 -18.04 -10.21
N ARG A 778 1.72 -17.68 -11.06
CA ARG A 778 3.10 -18.18 -10.96
C ARG A 778 3.75 -17.81 -9.62
N TRP A 779 3.60 -16.56 -9.18
CA TRP A 779 4.13 -16.11 -7.90
C TRP A 779 3.37 -16.68 -6.71
N THR A 780 2.06 -16.93 -6.86
CA THR A 780 1.26 -17.62 -5.84
C THR A 780 1.72 -19.07 -5.65
N LEU A 781 1.98 -19.79 -6.74
CA LEU A 781 2.53 -21.15 -6.69
C LEU A 781 3.96 -21.16 -6.12
N ALA A 782 4.79 -20.19 -6.50
CA ALA A 782 6.13 -20.06 -5.91
C ALA A 782 6.06 -19.85 -4.39
N ALA A 783 5.12 -19.01 -3.90
CA ALA A 783 4.91 -18.80 -2.46
C ALA A 783 4.36 -20.04 -1.73
N PHE A 784 3.72 -20.97 -2.42
CA PHE A 784 3.30 -22.27 -1.89
C PHE A 784 4.46 -23.26 -1.81
N PHE A 785 5.15 -23.46 -2.93
CA PHE A 785 6.18 -24.51 -3.02
C PHE A 785 7.48 -24.15 -2.33
N LEU A 786 7.89 -22.90 -2.30
CA LEU A 786 9.17 -22.47 -1.75
C LEU A 786 9.32 -22.79 -0.26
N PRO A 787 8.42 -22.33 0.65
CA PRO A 787 8.52 -22.70 2.06
C PRO A 787 8.33 -24.18 2.29
N THR A 788 7.45 -24.85 1.52
CA THR A 788 7.22 -26.28 1.60
C THR A 788 8.48 -27.09 1.29
N ALA A 789 9.16 -26.76 0.21
CA ALA A 789 10.41 -27.43 -0.17
C ALA A 789 11.50 -27.23 0.89
N CYS A 790 11.61 -26.01 1.44
CA CYS A 790 12.56 -25.74 2.54
C CYS A 790 12.20 -26.54 3.79
N GLY A 791 10.93 -26.61 4.16
CA GLY A 791 10.47 -27.37 5.32
C GLY A 791 10.72 -28.87 5.17
N LEU A 792 10.35 -29.45 4.02
CA LEU A 792 10.63 -30.86 3.72
C LEU A 792 12.12 -31.16 3.70
N SER A 793 12.93 -30.29 3.09
CA SER A 793 14.40 -30.47 3.10
C SER A 793 15.00 -30.44 4.51
N ALA A 794 14.51 -29.52 5.36
CA ALA A 794 14.95 -29.44 6.77
C ALA A 794 14.53 -30.71 7.54
N CYS A 795 13.31 -31.20 7.37
CA CYS A 795 12.80 -32.42 7.98
C CYS A 795 13.58 -33.66 7.51
N PHE A 796 13.86 -33.75 6.21
CA PHE A 796 14.68 -34.86 5.66
C PHE A 796 16.08 -34.87 6.25
N LEU A 797 16.71 -33.71 6.37
CA LEU A 797 18.06 -33.60 6.98
C LEU A 797 18.05 -34.03 8.44
N VAL A 798 17.05 -33.59 9.22
CA VAL A 798 16.91 -34.00 10.64
C VAL A 798 16.64 -35.49 10.75
N ASN A 799 15.75 -36.06 9.93
CA ASN A 799 15.45 -37.47 9.92
C ASN A 799 16.68 -38.31 9.59
N LEU A 800 17.49 -37.85 8.64
CA LEU A 800 18.76 -38.52 8.28
C LEU A 800 19.79 -38.50 9.44
N LEU A 801 19.89 -37.37 10.13
CA LEU A 801 20.80 -37.18 11.25
C LEU A 801 20.36 -37.95 12.52
N CYS A 802 19.07 -38.09 12.77
CA CYS A 802 18.52 -38.86 13.88
C CYS A 802 18.41 -40.36 13.60
N GLY A 803 18.39 -40.76 12.32
CA GLY A 803 18.40 -42.17 11.89
C GLY A 803 19.78 -42.80 11.79
N LEU A 804 20.85 -42.01 11.93
CA LEU A 804 22.24 -42.42 12.09
C LEU A 804 22.59 -42.55 13.58
#